data_da163d2695955560e8a596209f078044
#
_entry.id   da163d2695955560e8a596209f078044
#
_cell.length_a   1.000
_cell.length_b   1.000
_cell.length_c   1.000
_cell.angle_alpha   90.00
_cell.angle_beta   90.00
_cell.angle_gamma   90.00
#
_symmetry.space_group_name_H-M   'P 1'
#
loop_
_entity.id
_entity.type
_entity.pdbx_description
1 polymer ?
#
loop_
_entity_poly.entity_id
_entity_poly.type
_entity_poly.pdbx_seq_one_letter_code
_entity_poly.pdbx_strand_id
1 'polypeptide(L)'
;MAYKLIGKNFTPPDVRAKITGKAKYAEDFKADGMVYIKMLLSPMPNANVISMDASEALDMDGVIDILTADDVPAPPPPADPMLTNNPKYAGQPILAIAAVDEATAAEALEKIKITYEALPFTIDPLDSLYPGGPDVYDHINSATRGFKTKKIKWTARDFAVAGEDKLPMGEASKEWEYGDIEAGIKNAAYIIDESFVTASNSHHSMEPRSAFAYWENGKCHLHGSSQSQSFMMPGLSQMLGIPASDIIYVAEFCGGGFGSKGSPYPTMLLPAHMSRKIGRPCMLRITRAEEYYLGSARSGFQGNVKLGFDKKGRILAADLYIIQQNGPNSGFPDLASAGGALSLVYTPQSMRWRGIPIMTNRPPCGAQRGPGQNQIAVIIEPLLDKAAKELGIDRLAIRQINAPSHDALYDGDQHGITSSYMPEALKMGAERFNYAEKIKRSGKKNGSKVIGIGIGQAYHSAGASGFDGLIQITADGKLHLHSGVGNLGTYSYATTPRVAAEVLGMSWENCVVISGDSSKHLPWVLGQFGSNTSFTTTRSNYAAAIDAKQKIQEIAALDLGGEPQDYDLKDETVFLISNPKILMTFSQIGKRAINLGGKYDGHEVPDDIFPITKDAAAGIAGGGLVGVAKDKIHHGTVPALATGFIMIELDLETGRHEILDYVGTADCGTVLHPQGLDQQIRGGAIMGIGMATSEKTVYDPQNGLPANVGLYQSKPPSILDVPSEMITQAVDQPDPQNPVGAKGIGEPLMGCAASALVCAISDAMGGHYFHRNPIMPDMVINAAAGQPQSYKRLQVNTQ
;
A
#
# COMPACT_ATOMS: atom_id res chain seq x y z
N MET A 1 -30.88 -8.45 10.68
CA MET A 1 -31.41 -9.08 9.48
C MET A 1 -30.24 -9.63 8.65
N ALA A 2 -30.41 -10.76 7.97
CA ALA A 2 -29.37 -11.27 7.10
C ALA A 2 -29.31 -10.41 5.82
N TYR A 3 -28.14 -9.97 5.41
CA TYR A 3 -27.94 -9.21 4.17
C TYR A 3 -28.27 -10.06 2.93
N LYS A 4 -28.82 -9.45 1.89
CA LYS A 4 -29.08 -10.08 0.60
C LYS A 4 -27.82 -10.11 -0.29
N LEU A 5 -27.05 -9.02 -0.30
CA LEU A 5 -25.88 -8.82 -1.16
C LEU A 5 -24.56 -8.89 -0.39
N ILE A 6 -24.48 -8.31 0.81
CA ILE A 6 -23.27 -8.30 1.64
C ILE A 6 -22.99 -9.73 2.14
N GLY A 7 -21.70 -10.13 2.15
CA GLY A 7 -21.29 -11.49 2.50
C GLY A 7 -21.53 -12.53 1.41
N LYS A 8 -21.93 -12.12 0.21
CA LYS A 8 -22.19 -13.01 -0.92
C LYS A 8 -21.18 -12.77 -2.04
N ASN A 9 -20.76 -13.86 -2.67
CA ASN A 9 -19.98 -13.79 -3.91
C ASN A 9 -20.82 -13.24 -5.05
N PHE A 10 -20.18 -12.59 -6.00
CA PHE A 10 -20.78 -12.10 -7.23
C PHE A 10 -19.74 -12.08 -8.35
N THR A 11 -20.19 -12.03 -9.61
CA THR A 11 -19.30 -11.85 -10.74
C THR A 11 -18.96 -10.35 -10.89
N PRO A 12 -17.69 -9.94 -10.73
CA PRO A 12 -17.29 -8.55 -10.92
C PRO A 12 -17.60 -8.07 -12.35
N PRO A 13 -18.05 -6.81 -12.55
CA PRO A 13 -18.45 -6.28 -13.87
C PRO A 13 -17.32 -6.33 -14.91
N ASP A 14 -16.07 -6.25 -14.50
CA ASP A 14 -14.89 -6.20 -15.36
C ASP A 14 -14.33 -7.58 -15.78
N VAL A 15 -14.81 -8.67 -15.21
CA VAL A 15 -14.31 -10.02 -15.48
C VAL A 15 -14.36 -10.34 -16.99
N ARG A 16 -15.46 -10.01 -17.65
CA ARG A 16 -15.61 -10.30 -19.08
C ARG A 16 -14.57 -9.58 -19.93
N ALA A 17 -14.31 -8.29 -19.64
CA ALA A 17 -13.30 -7.52 -20.37
C ALA A 17 -11.91 -8.13 -20.19
N LYS A 18 -11.57 -8.55 -18.97
CA LYS A 18 -10.28 -9.17 -18.63
C LYS A 18 -10.07 -10.51 -19.32
N ILE A 19 -11.03 -11.44 -19.22
CA ILE A 19 -10.87 -12.79 -19.79
C ILE A 19 -10.95 -12.83 -21.31
N THR A 20 -11.51 -11.79 -21.95
CA THR A 20 -11.59 -11.68 -23.42
C THR A 20 -10.52 -10.79 -24.02
N GLY A 21 -9.57 -10.27 -23.24
CA GLY A 21 -8.52 -9.37 -23.71
C GLY A 21 -9.02 -7.99 -24.14
N LYS A 22 -10.21 -7.58 -23.74
CA LYS A 22 -10.79 -6.25 -24.04
C LYS A 22 -10.47 -5.20 -22.98
N ALA A 23 -9.98 -5.62 -21.81
CA ALA A 23 -9.49 -4.68 -20.79
C ALA A 23 -8.26 -3.95 -21.33
N LYS A 24 -8.26 -2.61 -21.22
CA LYS A 24 -7.14 -1.76 -21.67
C LYS A 24 -6.42 -1.19 -20.46
N TYR A 25 -5.14 -1.54 -20.35
CA TYR A 25 -4.19 -0.95 -19.42
C TYR A 25 -3.50 0.26 -20.08
N ALA A 26 -2.66 0.99 -19.34
CA ALA A 26 -2.06 2.23 -19.86
C ALA A 26 -1.32 2.07 -21.20
N GLU A 27 -0.67 0.91 -21.42
CA GLU A 27 0.09 0.62 -22.65
C GLU A 27 -0.76 0.19 -23.86
N ASP A 28 -2.03 -0.12 -23.64
CA ASP A 28 -2.92 -0.65 -24.69
C ASP A 28 -3.63 0.44 -25.48
N PHE A 29 -3.53 1.70 -25.06
CA PHE A 29 -4.13 2.83 -25.75
C PHE A 29 -3.31 3.22 -26.97
N LYS A 30 -4.03 3.58 -28.06
CA LYS A 30 -3.45 4.02 -29.32
C LYS A 30 -4.26 5.15 -29.88
N ALA A 31 -3.60 6.07 -30.59
CA ALA A 31 -4.21 7.15 -31.35
C ALA A 31 -3.45 7.38 -32.67
N ASP A 32 -4.16 7.90 -33.66
CA ASP A 32 -3.57 8.21 -34.96
C ASP A 32 -2.45 9.27 -34.81
N GLY A 33 -1.33 9.04 -35.48
CA GLY A 33 -0.17 9.90 -35.39
C GLY A 33 0.59 9.86 -34.06
N MET A 34 0.30 8.89 -33.17
CA MET A 34 1.00 8.71 -31.91
C MET A 34 2.51 8.55 -32.09
N VAL A 35 3.27 9.11 -31.18
CA VAL A 35 4.72 8.92 -31.03
C VAL A 35 5.08 8.26 -29.72
N TYR A 36 6.30 7.71 -29.67
CA TYR A 36 6.80 7.01 -28.49
C TYR A 36 7.90 7.78 -27.81
N ILE A 37 7.87 7.79 -26.49
CA ILE A 37 8.88 8.45 -25.64
C ILE A 37 9.78 7.38 -25.02
N LYS A 38 11.08 7.65 -25.04
CA LYS A 38 12.08 6.96 -24.22
C LYS A 38 12.85 7.96 -23.37
N MET A 39 13.32 7.52 -22.22
CA MET A 39 14.06 8.36 -21.28
C MET A 39 15.53 7.98 -21.28
N LEU A 40 16.40 8.99 -21.25
CA LEU A 40 17.79 8.81 -20.90
C LEU A 40 17.92 8.86 -19.38
N LEU A 41 18.41 7.76 -18.81
CA LEU A 41 18.58 7.59 -17.39
C LEU A 41 20.04 7.82 -16.98
N SER A 42 20.26 8.38 -15.80
CA SER A 42 21.61 8.58 -15.26
C SER A 42 22.34 7.25 -15.04
N PRO A 43 23.56 7.09 -15.53
CA PRO A 43 24.41 5.96 -15.19
C PRO A 43 25.14 6.14 -13.83
N MET A 44 24.98 7.33 -13.20
CA MET A 44 25.74 7.73 -12.02
C MET A 44 24.82 7.79 -10.78
N PRO A 45 25.31 7.39 -9.59
CA PRO A 45 24.54 7.47 -8.34
C PRO A 45 24.40 8.91 -7.81
N ASN A 46 25.32 9.82 -8.18
CA ASN A 46 25.27 11.25 -7.87
C ASN A 46 26.16 12.00 -8.84
N ALA A 47 25.62 12.94 -9.59
CA ALA A 47 26.38 13.69 -10.58
C ALA A 47 25.75 15.04 -10.90
N ASN A 48 26.53 15.91 -11.57
CA ASN A 48 26.06 17.05 -12.34
C ASN A 48 26.22 16.76 -13.82
N VAL A 49 25.21 17.09 -14.63
CA VAL A 49 25.32 17.14 -16.09
C VAL A 49 25.99 18.45 -16.46
N ILE A 50 27.24 18.40 -16.93
CA ILE A 50 28.04 19.58 -17.30
C ILE A 50 27.73 20.06 -18.71
N SER A 51 27.52 19.11 -19.63
CA SER A 51 27.09 19.40 -21.00
C SER A 51 26.27 18.27 -21.59
N MET A 52 25.38 18.63 -22.50
CA MET A 52 24.54 17.71 -23.24
C MET A 52 24.51 18.13 -24.70
N ASP A 53 24.82 17.23 -25.62
CA ASP A 53 24.69 17.41 -27.03
C ASP A 53 23.79 16.35 -27.65
N ALA A 54 22.59 16.76 -28.06
CA ALA A 54 21.57 15.92 -28.68
C ALA A 54 21.44 16.16 -30.19
N SER A 55 22.35 16.94 -30.82
CA SER A 55 22.23 17.33 -32.22
C SER A 55 22.17 16.12 -33.16
N GLU A 56 23.06 15.14 -32.98
CA GLU A 56 23.09 13.92 -33.79
C GLU A 56 21.81 13.09 -33.64
N ALA A 57 21.22 13.06 -32.45
CA ALA A 57 19.94 12.37 -32.17
C ALA A 57 18.77 13.10 -32.87
N LEU A 58 18.73 14.43 -32.81
CA LEU A 58 17.68 15.24 -33.42
C LEU A 58 17.72 15.23 -34.94
N ASP A 59 18.90 15.01 -35.55
CA ASP A 59 19.07 14.88 -36.99
C ASP A 59 18.68 13.50 -37.54
N MET A 60 18.34 12.54 -36.70
CA MET A 60 17.90 11.20 -37.13
C MET A 60 16.49 11.24 -37.70
N ASP A 61 16.30 10.55 -38.82
CA ASP A 61 14.97 10.35 -39.42
C ASP A 61 14.03 9.64 -38.42
N GLY A 62 12.85 10.23 -38.24
CA GLY A 62 11.84 9.68 -37.32
C GLY A 62 11.91 10.19 -35.90
N VAL A 63 12.97 10.88 -35.48
CA VAL A 63 13.02 11.62 -34.22
C VAL A 63 12.21 12.92 -34.35
N ILE A 64 11.41 13.24 -33.34
CA ILE A 64 10.48 14.37 -33.39
C ILE A 64 10.97 15.55 -32.55
N ASP A 65 11.27 15.29 -31.26
CA ASP A 65 11.71 16.32 -30.30
C ASP A 65 12.22 15.70 -28.99
N ILE A 66 12.81 16.53 -28.14
CA ILE A 66 13.25 16.14 -26.78
C ILE A 66 12.58 17.03 -25.73
N LEU A 67 12.50 16.50 -24.49
CA LEU A 67 12.26 17.25 -23.25
C LEU A 67 13.50 17.15 -22.37
N THR A 68 13.94 18.30 -21.86
CA THR A 68 15.00 18.41 -20.87
C THR A 68 14.46 18.91 -19.53
N ALA A 69 15.32 19.03 -18.54
CA ALA A 69 14.93 19.59 -17.23
C ALA A 69 14.38 21.03 -17.33
N ASP A 70 14.75 21.78 -18.36
CA ASP A 70 14.30 23.16 -18.59
C ASP A 70 12.88 23.23 -19.19
N ASP A 71 12.40 22.14 -19.79
CA ASP A 71 11.07 22.07 -20.43
C ASP A 71 9.95 21.68 -19.44
N VAL A 72 10.28 21.25 -18.23
CA VAL A 72 9.33 20.71 -17.26
C VAL A 72 9.46 21.38 -15.89
N PRO A 73 8.40 21.40 -15.05
CA PRO A 73 8.51 21.95 -13.70
C PRO A 73 9.60 21.28 -12.86
N ALA A 74 10.43 22.07 -12.20
CA ALA A 74 11.49 21.62 -11.30
C ALA A 74 11.14 21.93 -9.84
N PRO A 75 10.53 21.01 -9.10
CA PRO A 75 10.22 21.21 -7.69
C PRO A 75 11.51 21.24 -6.87
N PRO A 76 11.55 22.04 -5.77
CA PRO A 76 12.73 22.07 -4.91
C PRO A 76 12.92 20.74 -4.16
N PRO A 77 14.17 20.34 -3.82
CA PRO A 77 14.42 19.22 -2.95
C PRO A 77 13.67 19.34 -1.59
N PRO A 78 13.17 18.25 -1.02
CA PRO A 78 13.33 16.85 -1.42
C PRO A 78 12.20 16.28 -2.30
N ALA A 79 11.55 17.07 -3.13
CA ALA A 79 10.56 16.57 -4.07
C ALA A 79 11.23 15.89 -5.30
N ASP A 80 10.49 14.96 -5.92
CA ASP A 80 10.99 14.18 -7.06
C ASP A 80 10.78 14.95 -8.37
N PRO A 81 11.83 15.31 -9.11
CA PRO A 81 11.70 15.99 -10.41
C PRO A 81 11.31 15.00 -11.52
N MET A 82 10.62 15.49 -12.55
CA MET A 82 10.35 14.70 -13.77
C MET A 82 11.62 14.40 -14.55
N LEU A 83 12.46 15.41 -14.74
CA LEU A 83 13.77 15.34 -15.38
C LEU A 83 14.74 16.21 -14.58
N THR A 84 16.05 15.88 -14.60
CA THR A 84 17.04 16.62 -13.82
C THR A 84 18.42 16.66 -14.47
N ASN A 85 19.11 17.82 -14.34
CA ASN A 85 20.54 17.94 -14.65
C ASN A 85 21.45 17.58 -13.47
N ASN A 86 20.88 17.23 -12.30
CA ASN A 86 21.62 16.88 -11.08
C ASN A 86 21.12 15.55 -10.53
N PRO A 87 21.33 14.42 -11.25
CA PRO A 87 20.83 13.13 -10.82
C PRO A 87 21.42 12.71 -9.48
N LYS A 88 20.55 12.16 -8.60
CA LYS A 88 20.86 11.75 -7.23
C LYS A 88 20.87 10.24 -7.04
N TYR A 89 20.52 9.48 -8.06
CA TYR A 89 20.62 8.01 -8.08
C TYR A 89 20.82 7.49 -9.52
N ALA A 90 21.44 6.33 -9.65
CA ALA A 90 21.53 5.66 -10.94
C ALA A 90 20.13 5.23 -11.40
N GLY A 91 19.80 5.61 -12.63
CA GLY A 91 18.45 5.40 -13.19
C GLY A 91 17.52 6.61 -13.09
N GLN A 92 17.94 7.74 -12.53
CA GLN A 92 17.12 8.97 -12.51
C GLN A 92 17.02 9.59 -13.91
N PRO A 93 15.81 9.98 -14.38
CA PRO A 93 15.61 10.55 -15.71
C PRO A 93 16.30 11.91 -15.89
N ILE A 94 17.07 12.06 -16.99
CA ILE A 94 17.78 13.29 -17.37
C ILE A 94 17.02 14.01 -18.48
N LEU A 95 16.63 13.27 -19.52
CA LEU A 95 15.85 13.79 -20.64
C LEU A 95 14.90 12.72 -21.18
N ALA A 96 13.93 13.16 -22.00
CA ALA A 96 13.03 12.28 -22.72
C ALA A 96 13.02 12.64 -24.20
N ILE A 97 13.12 11.63 -25.08
CA ILE A 97 13.09 11.80 -26.55
C ILE A 97 11.82 11.19 -27.12
N ALA A 98 11.20 11.86 -28.08
CA ALA A 98 10.03 11.38 -28.80
C ALA A 98 10.41 11.01 -30.24
N ALA A 99 9.98 9.85 -30.71
CA ALA A 99 10.19 9.38 -32.08
C ALA A 99 8.94 8.65 -32.61
N VAL A 100 8.91 8.36 -33.91
CA VAL A 100 7.80 7.66 -34.59
C VAL A 100 7.56 6.24 -34.06
N ASP A 101 8.58 5.61 -33.51
CA ASP A 101 8.51 4.30 -32.84
C ASP A 101 9.54 4.16 -31.72
N GLU A 102 9.41 3.10 -30.93
CA GLU A 102 10.27 2.86 -29.77
C GLU A 102 11.72 2.52 -30.14
N ALA A 103 11.94 1.85 -31.28
CA ALA A 103 13.28 1.48 -31.74
C ALA A 103 14.07 2.73 -32.14
N THR A 104 13.45 3.62 -32.92
CA THR A 104 14.04 4.91 -33.29
C THR A 104 14.35 5.77 -32.08
N ALA A 105 13.43 5.82 -31.09
CA ALA A 105 13.67 6.55 -29.85
C ALA A 105 14.85 5.98 -29.05
N ALA A 106 14.96 4.66 -28.99
CA ALA A 106 16.05 3.98 -28.29
C ALA A 106 17.41 4.21 -28.98
N GLU A 107 17.46 4.08 -30.30
CA GLU A 107 18.69 4.37 -31.11
C GLU A 107 19.13 5.82 -30.95
N ALA A 108 18.17 6.75 -30.96
CA ALA A 108 18.45 8.16 -30.78
C ALA A 108 19.07 8.49 -29.42
N LEU A 109 18.65 7.81 -28.34
CA LEU A 109 19.26 7.98 -27.02
C LEU A 109 20.76 7.63 -27.01
N GLU A 110 21.20 6.66 -27.81
CA GLU A 110 22.61 6.28 -27.93
C GLU A 110 23.49 7.33 -28.65
N LYS A 111 22.86 8.24 -29.41
CA LYS A 111 23.54 9.34 -30.06
C LYS A 111 23.74 10.56 -29.17
N ILE A 112 23.06 10.64 -28.04
CA ILE A 112 23.17 11.77 -27.12
C ILE A 112 24.47 11.70 -26.34
N LYS A 113 25.27 12.77 -26.42
CA LYS A 113 26.57 12.86 -25.73
C LYS A 113 26.40 13.68 -24.45
N ILE A 114 26.73 13.11 -23.30
CA ILE A 114 26.63 13.79 -22.01
C ILE A 114 28.00 13.73 -21.31
N THR A 115 28.40 14.87 -20.75
CA THR A 115 29.55 14.96 -19.84
C THR A 115 29.03 15.07 -18.41
N TYR A 116 29.47 14.17 -17.56
CA TYR A 116 29.13 14.15 -16.15
C TYR A 116 30.31 14.59 -15.28
N GLU A 117 30.01 15.34 -14.23
CA GLU A 117 30.87 15.50 -13.06
C GLU A 117 30.37 14.57 -11.98
N ALA A 118 31.17 13.55 -11.64
CA ALA A 118 30.82 12.61 -10.57
C ALA A 118 30.94 13.28 -9.19
N LEU A 119 29.96 13.07 -8.32
CA LEU A 119 29.92 13.60 -6.97
C LEU A 119 30.01 12.47 -5.93
N PRO A 120 30.46 12.75 -4.71
CA PRO A 120 30.40 11.79 -3.59
C PRO A 120 28.95 11.32 -3.39
N PHE A 121 28.79 10.04 -3.02
CA PHE A 121 27.47 9.44 -2.81
C PHE A 121 27.47 8.52 -1.60
N THR A 122 26.27 8.22 -1.08
CA THR A 122 26.03 7.24 -0.03
C THR A 122 24.83 6.36 -0.37
N ILE A 123 24.97 5.06 -0.09
CA ILE A 123 23.88 4.08 -0.19
C ILE A 123 23.49 3.49 1.17
N ASP A 124 24.25 3.81 2.24
CA ASP A 124 23.98 3.36 3.61
C ASP A 124 23.71 4.57 4.53
N PRO A 125 22.61 4.57 5.29
CA PRO A 125 22.27 5.65 6.20
C PRO A 125 23.36 5.95 7.26
N LEU A 126 24.07 4.93 7.76
CA LEU A 126 25.11 5.12 8.75
C LEU A 126 26.31 5.90 8.20
N ASP A 127 26.63 5.74 6.92
CA ASP A 127 27.68 6.54 6.27
C ASP A 127 27.30 8.02 6.23
N SER A 128 26.02 8.35 5.92
CA SER A 128 25.52 9.71 5.94
C SER A 128 25.49 10.29 7.36
N LEU A 129 25.17 9.49 8.36
CA LEU A 129 25.14 9.94 9.77
C LEU A 129 26.54 10.14 10.37
N TYR A 130 27.56 9.48 9.82
CA TYR A 130 28.94 9.59 10.31
C TYR A 130 29.50 11.02 10.13
N PRO A 131 30.32 11.55 11.07
CA PRO A 131 30.93 12.85 10.92
C PRO A 131 31.78 12.94 9.66
N GLY A 132 31.45 13.90 8.76
CA GLY A 132 32.14 14.06 7.48
C GLY A 132 31.76 13.06 6.38
N GLY A 133 30.82 12.13 6.63
CA GLY A 133 30.30 11.25 5.61
C GLY A 133 29.50 11.97 4.51
N PRO A 134 29.34 11.38 3.30
CA PRO A 134 28.66 12.01 2.19
C PRO A 134 27.15 12.09 2.41
N ASP A 135 26.53 13.13 1.87
CA ASP A 135 25.10 13.38 1.91
C ASP A 135 24.54 13.51 0.49
N VAL A 136 23.24 13.24 0.31
CA VAL A 136 22.56 13.43 -0.99
C VAL A 136 22.51 14.89 -1.37
N TYR A 137 22.29 15.77 -0.40
CA TYR A 137 22.29 17.24 -0.57
C TYR A 137 23.12 17.88 0.53
N ASP A 138 23.79 18.98 0.21
CA ASP A 138 24.71 19.67 1.15
C ASP A 138 24.04 20.18 2.43
N HIS A 139 22.74 20.53 2.34
CA HIS A 139 22.01 21.22 3.41
C HIS A 139 20.96 20.32 4.11
N ILE A 140 20.66 19.13 3.58
CA ILE A 140 19.71 18.17 4.15
C ILE A 140 20.17 16.72 3.93
N ASN A 141 19.95 15.85 4.93
CA ASN A 141 20.10 14.41 4.76
C ASN A 141 18.98 13.61 5.45
N SER A 142 18.05 14.30 6.10
CA SER A 142 16.91 13.67 6.79
C SER A 142 15.61 14.33 6.34
N ALA A 143 14.75 13.55 5.68
CA ALA A 143 13.42 13.98 5.26
C ALA A 143 12.48 12.78 5.06
N THR A 144 11.25 12.91 5.56
CA THR A 144 10.11 12.05 5.21
C THR A 144 8.81 12.76 5.56
N ARG A 145 7.68 12.29 5.04
CA ARG A 145 6.38 12.90 5.30
C ARG A 145 6.05 12.90 6.81
N GLY A 146 5.69 14.07 7.35
CA GLY A 146 5.36 14.25 8.77
C GLY A 146 6.57 14.43 9.68
N PHE A 147 7.78 14.58 9.13
CA PHE A 147 9.01 14.89 9.84
C PHE A 147 9.58 16.23 9.38
N LYS A 148 10.32 16.91 10.26
CA LYS A 148 11.06 18.12 9.88
C LYS A 148 12.22 17.75 8.96
N THR A 149 12.34 18.42 7.82
CA THR A 149 13.51 18.31 6.94
C THR A 149 14.70 18.98 7.60
N LYS A 150 15.80 18.25 7.79
CA LYS A 150 17.00 18.79 8.46
C LYS A 150 18.28 18.06 8.05
N LYS A 151 19.43 18.64 8.37
CA LYS A 151 20.73 17.96 8.32
C LYS A 151 21.08 17.45 9.70
N ILE A 152 21.42 16.16 9.80
CA ILE A 152 21.83 15.50 11.04
C ILE A 152 23.16 14.80 10.83
N LYS A 153 24.09 15.02 11.73
CA LYS A 153 25.33 14.26 11.87
C LYS A 153 25.45 13.83 13.32
N TRP A 154 25.75 12.57 13.52
CA TRP A 154 26.08 12.06 14.85
C TRP A 154 27.54 12.32 15.20
N THR A 155 27.90 12.14 16.46
CA THR A 155 29.27 12.30 16.92
C THR A 155 30.06 10.98 16.75
N ALA A 156 31.37 11.05 16.64
CA ALA A 156 32.22 9.88 16.65
C ALA A 156 32.05 9.02 17.94
N ARG A 157 31.63 9.64 19.06
CA ARG A 157 31.32 8.96 20.29
C ARG A 157 30.08 8.08 20.18
N ASP A 158 29.03 8.51 19.45
CA ASP A 158 27.82 7.72 19.27
C ASP A 158 28.13 6.38 18.57
N PHE A 159 29.04 6.40 17.60
CA PHE A 159 29.52 5.19 16.93
C PHE A 159 30.43 4.33 17.84
N ALA A 160 31.34 4.96 18.58
CA ALA A 160 32.27 4.24 19.43
C ALA A 160 31.62 3.54 20.63
N VAL A 161 30.55 4.12 21.19
CA VAL A 161 29.80 3.56 22.34
C VAL A 161 29.02 2.32 21.93
N ALA A 162 28.54 2.23 20.68
CA ALA A 162 27.76 1.12 20.24
C ALA A 162 28.55 -0.20 20.23
N GLY A 163 29.83 -0.15 19.94
CA GLY A 163 30.67 -1.34 19.75
C GLY A 163 30.45 -2.01 18.39
N GLU A 164 31.17 -3.11 18.18
CA GLU A 164 31.03 -3.94 16.98
C GLU A 164 29.65 -4.64 16.97
N ASP A 165 28.96 -4.69 15.85
CA ASP A 165 27.67 -5.37 15.67
C ASP A 165 26.45 -4.79 16.40
N LYS A 166 26.57 -3.69 17.11
CA LYS A 166 25.43 -2.96 17.70
C LYS A 166 25.13 -1.66 16.96
N LEU A 167 23.86 -1.34 16.83
CA LEU A 167 23.42 -0.12 16.16
C LEU A 167 23.90 1.11 16.94
N PRO A 168 24.65 2.04 16.30
CA PRO A 168 24.83 3.37 16.84
C PRO A 168 23.47 4.08 16.99
N MET A 169 23.25 4.74 18.12
CA MET A 169 21.99 5.45 18.43
C MET A 169 22.31 6.87 18.89
N GLY A 170 22.39 7.78 17.93
CA GLY A 170 22.52 9.21 18.21
C GLY A 170 21.16 9.92 18.28
N GLU A 171 21.16 11.24 17.99
CA GLU A 171 19.94 12.05 17.98
C GLU A 171 18.91 11.49 16.98
N ALA A 172 17.65 11.28 17.43
CA ALA A 172 16.52 10.93 16.59
C ALA A 172 15.84 12.17 16.00
N SER A 173 15.16 12.02 14.86
CA SER A 173 14.37 13.10 14.26
C SER A 173 13.01 13.30 14.94
N LYS A 174 12.46 12.21 15.49
CA LYS A 174 11.17 12.19 16.19
C LYS A 174 11.17 11.04 17.19
N GLU A 175 10.52 11.25 18.30
CA GLU A 175 10.36 10.25 19.36
C GLU A 175 9.05 10.44 20.10
N TRP A 176 8.59 9.40 20.76
CA TRP A 176 7.50 9.40 21.73
C TRP A 176 7.69 8.27 22.73
N GLU A 177 7.08 8.41 23.90
CA GLU A 177 7.07 7.39 24.94
C GLU A 177 5.80 7.42 25.78
N TYR A 178 5.46 6.30 26.37
CA TYR A 178 4.42 6.18 27.39
C TYR A 178 4.81 5.14 28.43
N GLY A 179 4.25 5.28 29.64
CA GLY A 179 4.58 4.43 30.79
C GLY A 179 6.01 4.70 31.32
N ASP A 180 6.50 3.81 32.18
CA ASP A 180 7.84 3.87 32.79
C ASP A 180 8.73 2.76 32.23
N ILE A 181 9.53 3.13 31.22
CA ILE A 181 10.43 2.21 30.50
C ILE A 181 11.49 1.63 31.44
N GLU A 182 12.12 2.48 32.25
CA GLU A 182 13.22 2.07 33.12
C GLU A 182 12.74 1.11 34.20
N ALA A 183 11.58 1.38 34.82
CA ALA A 183 10.95 0.45 35.75
C ALA A 183 10.57 -0.85 35.08
N GLY A 184 9.99 -0.79 33.86
CA GLY A 184 9.62 -1.99 33.09
C GLY A 184 10.81 -2.89 32.79
N ILE A 185 11.93 -2.32 32.33
CA ILE A 185 13.17 -3.07 32.07
C ILE A 185 13.78 -3.61 33.38
N LYS A 186 13.80 -2.82 34.45
CA LYS A 186 14.33 -3.24 35.75
C LYS A 186 13.57 -4.41 36.35
N ASN A 187 12.25 -4.45 36.17
CA ASN A 187 11.36 -5.49 36.70
C ASN A 187 11.25 -6.71 35.78
N ALA A 188 11.84 -6.68 34.59
CA ALA A 188 11.79 -7.77 33.63
C ALA A 188 12.49 -9.03 34.16
N ALA A 189 11.85 -10.19 34.00
CA ALA A 189 12.45 -11.49 34.27
C ALA A 189 13.34 -11.96 33.11
N TYR A 190 13.09 -11.49 31.91
CA TYR A 190 13.88 -11.76 30.72
C TYR A 190 13.97 -10.50 29.85
N ILE A 191 15.18 -10.19 29.36
CA ILE A 191 15.41 -9.02 28.52
C ILE A 191 16.04 -9.49 27.21
N ILE A 192 15.51 -8.98 26.09
CA ILE A 192 16.08 -9.07 24.76
C ILE A 192 16.60 -7.69 24.36
N ASP A 193 17.80 -7.60 23.78
CA ASP A 193 18.39 -6.37 23.26
C ASP A 193 19.13 -6.69 21.96
N GLU A 194 18.46 -6.48 20.81
CA GLU A 194 18.94 -6.92 19.51
C GLU A 194 18.94 -5.80 18.47
N SER A 195 20.05 -5.69 17.74
CA SER A 195 20.12 -4.86 16.54
C SER A 195 19.72 -5.68 15.32
N PHE A 196 18.98 -5.05 14.38
CA PHE A 196 18.42 -5.72 13.22
C PHE A 196 18.52 -4.89 11.94
N VAL A 197 18.38 -5.58 10.79
CA VAL A 197 18.28 -4.97 9.45
C VAL A 197 17.11 -5.58 8.70
N THR A 198 16.31 -4.74 8.04
CA THR A 198 15.39 -5.21 7.00
C THR A 198 15.77 -4.59 5.67
N ALA A 199 15.83 -5.40 4.63
CA ALA A 199 16.18 -4.93 3.30
C ALA A 199 15.01 -4.18 2.65
N SER A 200 15.34 -3.30 1.71
CA SER A 200 14.40 -2.74 0.75
C SER A 200 14.01 -3.78 -0.30
N ASN A 201 12.77 -3.74 -0.80
CA ASN A 201 12.31 -4.55 -1.92
C ASN A 201 11.32 -3.80 -2.80
N SER A 202 11.23 -4.16 -4.08
CA SER A 202 10.32 -3.56 -5.05
C SER A 202 8.89 -4.08 -4.89
N HIS A 203 7.93 -3.35 -5.47
CA HIS A 203 6.50 -3.72 -5.47
C HIS A 203 6.16 -4.88 -6.41
N HIS A 204 6.98 -5.12 -7.44
CA HIS A 204 6.79 -6.15 -8.47
C HIS A 204 5.43 -6.12 -9.16
N SER A 205 4.81 -4.92 -9.31
CA SER A 205 3.58 -4.77 -10.10
C SER A 205 3.81 -5.28 -11.52
N MET A 206 2.93 -6.15 -12.03
CA MET A 206 3.11 -6.74 -13.38
C MET A 206 2.98 -5.68 -14.47
N GLU A 207 2.08 -4.72 -14.32
CA GLU A 207 2.01 -3.53 -15.16
C GLU A 207 3.02 -2.48 -14.69
N PRO A 208 4.00 -2.06 -15.55
CA PRO A 208 4.88 -0.93 -15.28
C PRO A 208 4.12 0.41 -15.24
N ARG A 209 4.85 1.51 -14.94
CA ARG A 209 4.30 2.89 -14.82
C ARG A 209 4.16 3.57 -16.18
N SER A 210 3.73 2.88 -17.21
CA SER A 210 3.51 3.46 -18.51
C SER A 210 2.39 4.50 -18.48
N ALA A 211 2.44 5.49 -19.39
CA ALA A 211 1.42 6.51 -19.53
C ALA A 211 1.28 6.96 -20.99
N PHE A 212 0.06 7.33 -21.36
CA PHE A 212 -0.29 7.86 -22.67
C PHE A 212 -1.03 9.17 -22.50
N ALA A 213 -0.70 10.20 -23.28
CA ALA A 213 -1.38 11.48 -23.19
C ALA A 213 -1.53 12.19 -24.54
N TYR A 214 -2.58 13.00 -24.64
CA TYR A 214 -2.81 13.93 -25.74
C TYR A 214 -3.64 15.13 -25.27
N TRP A 215 -3.61 16.21 -26.05
CA TRP A 215 -4.40 17.42 -25.81
C TRP A 215 -5.48 17.55 -26.86
N GLU A 216 -6.71 17.78 -26.44
CA GLU A 216 -7.84 18.02 -27.29
C GLU A 216 -8.81 19.01 -26.66
N ASN A 217 -9.27 20.01 -27.43
CA ASN A 217 -10.20 21.05 -26.97
C ASN A 217 -9.77 21.76 -25.67
N GLY A 218 -8.47 21.97 -25.49
CA GLY A 218 -7.89 22.62 -24.30
C GLY A 218 -7.76 21.71 -23.08
N LYS A 219 -8.17 20.45 -23.16
CA LYS A 219 -8.08 19.46 -22.07
C LYS A 219 -6.92 18.49 -22.29
N CYS A 220 -6.29 18.09 -21.18
CA CYS A 220 -5.30 17.02 -21.15
C CYS A 220 -5.98 15.68 -20.92
N HIS A 221 -5.90 14.80 -21.90
CA HIS A 221 -6.32 13.40 -21.77
C HIS A 221 -5.10 12.59 -21.35
N LEU A 222 -5.13 12.05 -20.14
CA LEU A 222 -4.04 11.27 -19.56
C LEU A 222 -4.54 9.86 -19.19
N HIS A 223 -3.96 8.86 -19.81
CA HIS A 223 -4.19 7.45 -19.51
C HIS A 223 -2.99 6.93 -18.73
N GLY A 224 -3.25 6.36 -17.57
CA GLY A 224 -2.19 5.89 -16.69
C GLY A 224 -2.62 4.68 -15.87
N SER A 225 -1.77 4.32 -14.93
CA SER A 225 -2.00 3.21 -14.00
C SER A 225 -2.01 3.75 -12.58
N SER A 226 -3.13 3.62 -11.86
CA SER A 226 -3.26 4.15 -10.49
C SER A 226 -4.21 3.38 -9.59
N GLN A 227 -4.06 3.64 -8.30
CA GLN A 227 -4.88 3.07 -7.23
C GLN A 227 -6.14 3.92 -6.93
N SER A 228 -6.34 5.02 -7.64
CA SER A 228 -7.53 5.88 -7.54
C SER A 228 -7.64 6.77 -8.78
N GLN A 229 -8.86 7.19 -9.11
CA GLN A 229 -9.08 8.24 -10.11
C GLN A 229 -9.27 9.60 -9.43
N SER A 230 -10.21 9.73 -8.50
CA SER A 230 -10.51 11.02 -7.88
C SER A 230 -9.37 11.55 -6.99
N PHE A 231 -8.70 10.67 -6.24
CA PHE A 231 -7.59 11.06 -5.36
C PHE A 231 -6.34 11.54 -6.14
N MET A 232 -6.19 11.12 -7.40
CA MET A 232 -5.09 11.58 -8.25
C MET A 232 -5.25 13.02 -8.72
N MET A 233 -6.48 13.50 -8.90
CA MET A 233 -6.79 14.76 -9.59
C MET A 233 -6.10 16.00 -9.01
N PRO A 234 -6.08 16.26 -7.69
CA PRO A 234 -5.39 17.44 -7.15
C PRO A 234 -3.88 17.44 -7.43
N GLY A 235 -3.24 16.28 -7.29
CA GLY A 235 -1.81 16.14 -7.57
C GLY A 235 -1.48 16.30 -9.07
N LEU A 236 -2.29 15.73 -9.94
CA LEU A 236 -2.15 15.92 -11.40
C LEU A 236 -2.30 17.39 -11.79
N SER A 237 -3.33 18.06 -11.25
CA SER A 237 -3.57 19.48 -11.45
C SER A 237 -2.37 20.34 -11.02
N GLN A 238 -1.83 20.08 -9.84
CA GLN A 238 -0.65 20.79 -9.34
C GLN A 238 0.59 20.57 -10.22
N MET A 239 0.86 19.33 -10.62
CA MET A 239 2.07 18.96 -11.37
C MET A 239 2.00 19.41 -12.85
N LEU A 240 0.80 19.45 -13.47
CA LEU A 240 0.59 19.95 -14.83
C LEU A 240 0.41 21.48 -14.88
N GLY A 241 0.12 22.11 -13.73
CA GLY A 241 -0.12 23.55 -13.66
C GLY A 241 -1.44 23.98 -14.35
N ILE A 242 -2.46 23.13 -14.39
CA ILE A 242 -3.78 23.39 -14.99
C ILE A 242 -4.91 23.01 -14.04
N PRO A 243 -6.13 23.59 -14.18
CA PRO A 243 -7.28 23.18 -13.38
C PRO A 243 -7.61 21.69 -13.52
N ALA A 244 -8.08 21.07 -12.44
CA ALA A 244 -8.49 19.66 -12.47
C ALA A 244 -9.63 19.39 -13.47
N SER A 245 -10.50 20.37 -13.74
CA SER A 245 -11.56 20.34 -14.77
C SER A 245 -11.05 20.17 -16.20
N ASP A 246 -9.78 20.54 -16.45
CA ASP A 246 -9.14 20.45 -17.75
C ASP A 246 -8.31 19.15 -17.90
N ILE A 247 -8.41 18.24 -16.93
CA ILE A 247 -7.78 16.93 -16.97
C ILE A 247 -8.84 15.84 -17.08
N ILE A 248 -8.74 15.01 -18.11
CA ILE A 248 -9.47 13.74 -18.21
C ILE A 248 -8.48 12.64 -17.91
N TYR A 249 -8.63 12.04 -16.72
CA TYR A 249 -7.77 10.96 -16.27
C TYR A 249 -8.46 9.60 -16.36
N VAL A 250 -7.87 8.70 -17.13
CA VAL A 250 -8.39 7.36 -17.41
C VAL A 250 -7.46 6.29 -16.84
N ALA A 251 -8.00 5.43 -15.96
CA ALA A 251 -7.33 4.28 -15.38
C ALA A 251 -8.40 3.23 -15.02
N GLU A 252 -9.10 2.70 -16.02
CA GLU A 252 -10.16 1.70 -15.81
C GLU A 252 -9.64 0.40 -15.21
N PHE A 253 -8.39 0.04 -15.55
CA PHE A 253 -7.69 -1.13 -15.03
C PHE A 253 -6.29 -0.73 -14.58
N CYS A 254 -5.82 -1.38 -13.51
CA CYS A 254 -4.46 -1.24 -13.00
C CYS A 254 -3.90 -2.63 -12.71
N GLY A 255 -2.78 -2.98 -13.34
CA GLY A 255 -2.10 -4.27 -13.25
C GLY A 255 -1.23 -4.43 -12.00
N GLY A 256 -1.73 -3.94 -10.87
CA GLY A 256 -1.07 -3.93 -9.57
C GLY A 256 -0.45 -2.58 -9.23
N GLY A 257 -0.45 -2.25 -7.96
CA GLY A 257 0.16 -1.03 -7.42
C GLY A 257 0.88 -1.28 -6.11
N PHE A 258 0.23 -1.99 -5.18
CA PHE A 258 0.74 -2.38 -3.87
C PHE A 258 1.27 -1.21 -3.02
N GLY A 259 0.81 0.02 -3.30
CA GLY A 259 1.24 1.27 -2.68
C GLY A 259 2.01 2.20 -3.62
N SER A 260 2.71 1.68 -4.62
CA SER A 260 3.58 2.47 -5.49
C SER A 260 2.85 3.37 -6.48
N LYS A 261 1.56 3.13 -6.73
CA LYS A 261 0.70 3.89 -7.66
C LYS A 261 -0.44 4.61 -6.92
N GLY A 262 -0.25 4.90 -5.62
CA GLY A 262 -1.24 5.57 -4.77
C GLY A 262 -1.35 7.08 -4.97
N SER A 263 -0.33 7.70 -5.52
CA SER A 263 -0.25 9.14 -5.81
C SER A 263 0.31 9.36 -7.22
N PRO A 264 0.12 10.53 -7.83
CA PRO A 264 0.80 10.88 -9.07
C PRO A 264 2.32 10.72 -8.94
N TYR A 265 2.95 10.24 -9.98
CA TYR A 265 4.41 10.13 -10.07
C TYR A 265 4.93 10.94 -11.26
N PRO A 266 6.12 11.56 -11.15
CA PRO A 266 6.58 12.57 -12.12
C PRO A 266 6.58 12.08 -13.56
N THR A 267 7.09 10.88 -13.82
CA THR A 267 7.25 10.35 -15.17
C THR A 267 5.93 10.12 -15.93
N MET A 268 4.80 9.93 -15.22
CA MET A 268 3.49 9.78 -15.91
C MET A 268 3.05 11.04 -16.65
N LEU A 269 3.66 12.20 -16.35
CA LEU A 269 3.32 13.47 -16.96
C LEU A 269 4.20 13.82 -18.15
N LEU A 270 5.31 13.12 -18.37
CA LEU A 270 6.18 13.34 -19.55
C LEU A 270 5.41 13.24 -20.87
N PRO A 271 4.50 12.27 -21.09
CA PRO A 271 3.67 12.25 -22.30
C PRO A 271 2.80 13.49 -22.45
N ALA A 272 2.25 14.05 -21.37
CA ALA A 272 1.42 15.25 -21.43
C ALA A 272 2.24 16.50 -21.80
N HIS A 273 3.44 16.66 -21.22
CA HIS A 273 4.36 17.75 -21.57
C HIS A 273 4.87 17.63 -23.01
N MET A 274 5.31 16.44 -23.41
CA MET A 274 5.76 16.20 -24.78
C MET A 274 4.63 16.43 -25.79
N SER A 275 3.45 15.88 -25.55
CA SER A 275 2.28 16.05 -26.41
C SER A 275 1.88 17.53 -26.56
N ARG A 276 2.00 18.32 -25.50
CA ARG A 276 1.75 19.77 -25.56
C ARG A 276 2.77 20.49 -26.42
N LYS A 277 4.04 20.06 -26.35
CA LYS A 277 5.15 20.65 -27.13
C LYS A 277 5.05 20.37 -28.65
N ILE A 278 4.72 19.12 -29.02
CA ILE A 278 4.77 18.65 -30.41
C ILE A 278 3.40 18.57 -31.10
N GLY A 279 2.29 18.75 -30.36
CA GLY A 279 0.93 18.68 -30.91
C GLY A 279 0.49 17.28 -31.34
N ARG A 280 1.09 16.20 -30.82
CA ARG A 280 0.80 14.81 -31.19
C ARG A 280 0.55 13.96 -29.92
N PRO A 281 -0.27 12.89 -30.02
CA PRO A 281 -0.41 11.93 -28.92
C PRO A 281 0.93 11.25 -28.60
N CYS A 282 1.25 11.08 -27.33
CA CYS A 282 2.52 10.54 -26.86
C CYS A 282 2.32 9.34 -25.92
N MET A 283 3.09 8.28 -26.14
CA MET A 283 3.15 7.09 -25.31
C MET A 283 4.53 6.97 -24.66
N LEU A 284 4.58 6.90 -23.33
CA LEU A 284 5.76 6.49 -22.58
C LEU A 284 5.54 5.07 -22.06
N ARG A 285 6.24 4.12 -22.65
CA ARG A 285 6.31 2.74 -22.15
C ARG A 285 7.52 2.57 -21.26
N ILE A 286 7.25 2.12 -20.04
CA ILE A 286 8.27 1.82 -19.03
C ILE A 286 8.63 0.35 -19.11
N THR A 287 9.92 0.05 -19.33
CA THR A 287 10.43 -1.33 -19.28
C THR A 287 10.46 -1.85 -17.84
N ARG A 288 10.58 -3.17 -17.67
CA ARG A 288 10.74 -3.78 -16.34
C ARG A 288 11.98 -3.27 -15.59
N ALA A 289 13.08 -3.03 -16.29
CA ALA A 289 14.29 -2.48 -15.68
C ALA A 289 14.09 -1.04 -15.22
N GLU A 290 13.48 -0.20 -16.06
CA GLU A 290 13.15 1.18 -15.69
C GLU A 290 12.19 1.24 -14.50
N GLU A 291 11.23 0.31 -14.37
CA GLU A 291 10.32 0.24 -13.23
C GLU A 291 11.06 0.06 -11.89
N TYR A 292 12.19 -0.65 -11.87
CA TYR A 292 13.03 -0.80 -10.67
C TYR A 292 13.75 0.48 -10.26
N TYR A 293 14.01 1.38 -11.20
CA TYR A 293 14.60 2.69 -10.93
C TYR A 293 13.54 3.75 -10.57
N LEU A 294 12.41 3.72 -11.25
CA LEU A 294 11.37 4.76 -11.17
C LEU A 294 10.27 4.42 -10.18
N GLY A 295 9.99 3.14 -9.98
CA GLY A 295 9.06 2.65 -8.99
C GLY A 295 9.64 2.81 -7.60
N SER A 296 8.92 3.53 -6.72
CA SER A 296 9.33 3.60 -5.32
C SER A 296 9.39 2.19 -4.70
N ALA A 297 10.41 1.92 -3.89
CA ALA A 297 10.59 0.64 -3.19
C ALA A 297 10.18 0.77 -1.71
N ARG A 298 9.97 -0.34 -1.02
CA ARG A 298 9.91 -0.38 0.44
C ARG A 298 11.22 0.16 1.01
N SER A 299 11.16 0.99 2.04
CA SER A 299 12.36 1.46 2.74
C SER A 299 13.06 0.31 3.48
N GLY A 300 14.38 0.32 3.54
CA GLY A 300 15.15 -0.55 4.43
C GLY A 300 15.25 0.05 5.83
N PHE A 301 15.41 -0.81 6.85
CA PHE A 301 15.63 -0.40 8.23
C PHE A 301 16.96 -0.92 8.75
N GLN A 302 17.64 -0.07 9.52
CA GLN A 302 18.62 -0.45 10.54
C GLN A 302 18.00 -0.08 11.89
N GLY A 303 17.91 -1.02 12.82
CA GLY A 303 17.21 -0.76 14.06
C GLY A 303 17.79 -1.49 15.25
N ASN A 304 17.36 -1.07 16.43
CA ASN A 304 17.58 -1.76 17.68
C ASN A 304 16.26 -1.88 18.44
N VAL A 305 16.01 -3.05 19.01
CA VAL A 305 14.84 -3.29 19.84
C VAL A 305 15.25 -3.93 21.15
N LYS A 306 14.75 -3.33 22.26
CA LYS A 306 14.90 -3.89 23.59
C LYS A 306 13.53 -4.19 24.17
N LEU A 307 13.34 -5.45 24.57
CA LEU A 307 12.07 -5.94 25.13
C LEU A 307 12.30 -6.53 26.51
N GLY A 308 11.51 -6.11 27.48
CA GLY A 308 11.50 -6.68 28.83
C GLY A 308 10.23 -7.44 29.11
N PHE A 309 10.34 -8.70 29.53
CA PHE A 309 9.21 -9.61 29.80
C PHE A 309 9.14 -9.96 31.29
N ASP A 310 7.95 -10.06 31.84
CA ASP A 310 7.74 -10.70 33.13
C ASP A 310 7.83 -12.23 33.04
N LYS A 311 7.74 -12.92 34.20
CA LYS A 311 7.78 -14.39 34.27
C LYS A 311 6.58 -15.08 33.59
N LYS A 312 5.51 -14.33 33.31
CA LYS A 312 4.30 -14.85 32.63
C LYS A 312 4.31 -14.58 31.13
N GLY A 313 5.35 -13.89 30.62
CA GLY A 313 5.49 -13.55 29.21
C GLY A 313 4.82 -12.22 28.81
N ARG A 314 4.33 -11.41 29.76
CA ARG A 314 3.80 -10.08 29.47
C ARG A 314 4.96 -9.12 29.18
N ILE A 315 4.87 -8.33 28.10
CA ILE A 315 5.84 -7.27 27.77
C ILE A 315 5.62 -6.10 28.73
N LEU A 316 6.57 -5.88 29.63
CA LEU A 316 6.60 -4.76 30.58
C LEU A 316 7.13 -3.49 29.95
N ALA A 317 8.13 -3.61 29.08
CA ALA A 317 8.73 -2.48 28.39
C ALA A 317 9.22 -2.85 26.99
N ALA A 318 9.10 -1.89 26.07
CA ALA A 318 9.67 -1.95 24.72
C ALA A 318 10.41 -0.63 24.40
N ASP A 319 11.65 -0.71 23.94
CA ASP A 319 12.41 0.43 23.43
C ASP A 319 12.83 0.13 21.99
N LEU A 320 12.34 0.93 21.04
CA LEU A 320 12.57 0.73 19.60
C LEU A 320 13.26 1.96 19.01
N TYR A 321 14.40 1.74 18.38
CA TYR A 321 15.11 2.75 17.60
C TYR A 321 15.18 2.32 16.13
N ILE A 322 14.78 3.18 15.18
CA ILE A 322 14.80 2.88 13.75
C ILE A 322 15.48 3.99 12.96
N ILE A 323 16.47 3.62 12.16
CA ILE A 323 16.99 4.39 11.04
C ILE A 323 16.32 3.86 9.79
N GLN A 324 15.51 4.71 9.15
CA GLN A 324 14.86 4.39 7.88
C GLN A 324 15.73 4.88 6.74
N GLN A 325 16.05 3.98 5.80
CA GLN A 325 16.71 4.34 4.56
C GLN A 325 15.68 4.84 3.54
N ASN A 326 15.79 6.11 3.16
CA ASN A 326 15.06 6.68 2.02
C ASN A 326 15.94 6.71 0.77
N GLY A 327 15.33 6.97 -0.40
CA GLY A 327 16.05 7.50 -1.56
C GLY A 327 16.36 8.99 -1.40
N PRO A 328 16.57 9.74 -2.49
CA PRO A 328 16.93 11.16 -2.43
C PRO A 328 15.72 12.06 -2.11
N ASN A 329 14.52 11.51 -2.02
CA ASN A 329 13.28 12.25 -1.89
C ASN A 329 12.61 11.99 -0.53
N SER A 330 11.63 12.83 -0.18
CA SER A 330 10.79 12.63 0.99
C SER A 330 9.91 11.38 0.80
N GLY A 331 10.30 10.28 1.43
CA GLY A 331 9.61 8.99 1.35
C GLY A 331 8.36 8.90 2.23
N PHE A 332 7.81 7.69 2.34
CA PHE A 332 6.74 7.36 3.28
C PHE A 332 7.34 7.10 4.68
N PRO A 333 6.66 7.48 5.79
CA PRO A 333 7.21 7.34 7.14
C PRO A 333 7.02 5.91 7.71
N ASP A 334 7.63 4.92 7.08
CA ASP A 334 7.55 3.50 7.49
C ASP A 334 7.98 3.32 8.96
N LEU A 335 9.00 4.06 9.41
CA LEU A 335 9.51 4.00 10.77
C LEU A 335 8.46 4.39 11.83
N ALA A 336 7.60 5.37 11.55
CA ALA A 336 6.53 5.77 12.45
C ALA A 336 5.43 4.70 12.50
N SER A 337 5.08 4.15 11.33
CA SER A 337 4.12 3.05 11.23
C SER A 337 4.60 1.79 11.96
N ALA A 338 5.91 1.52 11.95
CA ALA A 338 6.52 0.41 12.69
C ALA A 338 6.39 0.61 14.21
N GLY A 339 6.60 1.84 14.71
CA GLY A 339 6.39 2.18 16.12
C GLY A 339 4.96 1.94 16.57
N GLY A 340 3.98 2.48 15.81
CA GLY A 340 2.56 2.27 16.08
C GLY A 340 2.14 0.80 16.03
N ALA A 341 2.68 0.02 15.10
CA ALA A 341 2.39 -1.40 15.01
C ALA A 341 2.90 -2.18 16.23
N LEU A 342 4.11 -1.89 16.72
CA LEU A 342 4.63 -2.54 17.92
C LEU A 342 3.76 -2.21 19.14
N SER A 343 3.35 -0.96 19.29
CA SER A 343 2.52 -0.52 20.43
C SER A 343 1.17 -1.27 20.45
N LEU A 344 0.53 -1.47 19.31
CA LEU A 344 -0.80 -2.07 19.24
C LEU A 344 -0.78 -3.60 19.24
N VAL A 345 0.04 -4.22 18.38
CA VAL A 345 0.01 -5.69 18.21
C VAL A 345 0.44 -6.44 19.46
N TYR A 346 1.39 -5.87 20.20
CA TYR A 346 2.04 -6.52 21.33
C TYR A 346 1.76 -5.82 22.66
N THR A 347 1.01 -4.74 22.64
CA THR A 347 0.50 -3.99 23.81
C THR A 347 1.47 -3.89 24.99
N PRO A 348 2.74 -3.44 24.81
CA PRO A 348 3.68 -3.29 25.93
C PRO A 348 3.12 -2.32 26.99
N GLN A 349 3.40 -2.57 28.27
CA GLN A 349 2.92 -1.71 29.37
C GLN A 349 3.59 -0.32 29.36
N SER A 350 4.84 -0.26 28.88
CA SER A 350 5.56 0.98 28.61
C SER A 350 6.33 0.85 27.31
N MET A 351 6.42 1.93 26.55
CA MET A 351 7.15 1.92 25.28
C MET A 351 7.78 3.27 24.98
N ARG A 352 9.01 3.21 24.45
CA ARG A 352 9.70 4.32 23.80
C ARG A 352 9.97 3.98 22.35
N TRP A 353 9.63 4.89 21.46
CA TRP A 353 9.97 4.81 20.05
C TRP A 353 10.78 6.03 19.64
N ARG A 354 11.83 5.79 18.86
CA ARG A 354 12.71 6.83 18.30
C ARG A 354 12.99 6.53 16.85
N GLY A 355 12.96 7.54 16.01
CA GLY A 355 13.11 7.34 14.57
C GLY A 355 13.84 8.45 13.85
N ILE A 356 14.64 8.06 12.84
CA ILE A 356 15.36 8.98 11.97
C ILE A 356 15.31 8.47 10.52
N PRO A 357 14.67 9.21 9.58
CA PRO A 357 14.72 8.91 8.16
C PRO A 357 15.96 9.54 7.53
N ILE A 358 16.77 8.77 6.83
CA ILE A 358 18.01 9.22 6.18
C ILE A 358 17.92 9.05 4.66
N MET A 359 18.26 10.12 3.95
CA MET A 359 18.32 10.15 2.48
C MET A 359 19.59 9.48 1.99
N THR A 360 19.49 8.73 0.90
CA THR A 360 20.60 8.03 0.25
C THR A 360 20.51 8.15 -1.27
N ASN A 361 21.63 7.92 -1.96
CA ASN A 361 21.72 7.97 -3.43
C ASN A 361 21.23 6.68 -4.10
N ARG A 362 20.03 6.26 -3.72
CA ARG A 362 19.30 5.10 -4.24
C ARG A 362 17.97 5.54 -4.83
N PRO A 363 17.34 4.72 -5.70
CA PRO A 363 15.99 5.01 -6.17
C PRO A 363 15.01 5.37 -5.04
N PRO A 364 13.96 6.15 -5.32
CA PRO A 364 13.00 6.60 -4.33
C PRO A 364 12.40 5.47 -3.50
N CYS A 365 12.18 5.72 -2.20
CA CYS A 365 11.41 4.86 -1.33
C CYS A 365 10.00 5.41 -1.13
N GLY A 366 9.01 4.52 -1.05
CA GLY A 366 7.62 4.87 -0.84
C GLY A 366 6.83 3.75 -0.17
N ALA A 367 5.55 3.99 0.07
CA ALA A 367 4.70 2.99 0.69
C ALA A 367 4.62 1.71 -0.16
N GLN A 368 4.92 0.56 0.43
CA GLN A 368 4.59 -0.75 -0.12
C GLN A 368 3.67 -1.45 0.87
N ARG A 369 2.73 -2.27 0.39
CA ARG A 369 1.73 -3.04 1.15
C ARG A 369 2.19 -3.35 2.59
N GLY A 370 1.62 -2.63 3.60
CA GLY A 370 2.02 -2.65 5.01
C GLY A 370 3.36 -1.95 5.31
N PRO A 371 3.49 -0.64 4.97
CA PRO A 371 4.74 0.11 5.14
C PRO A 371 5.09 0.30 6.62
N GLY A 372 6.20 -0.25 7.06
CA GLY A 372 6.66 -0.24 8.46
C GLY A 372 6.09 -1.37 9.29
N GLN A 373 4.78 -1.61 9.22
CA GLN A 373 4.11 -2.64 10.02
C GLN A 373 4.63 -4.06 9.69
N ASN A 374 4.79 -4.36 8.40
CA ASN A 374 5.28 -5.69 8.00
C ASN A 374 6.77 -5.86 8.31
N GLN A 375 7.57 -4.79 8.22
CA GLN A 375 8.99 -4.84 8.58
C GLN A 375 9.18 -5.11 10.06
N ILE A 376 8.40 -4.49 10.94
CA ILE A 376 8.53 -4.72 12.37
C ILE A 376 8.00 -6.11 12.78
N ALA A 377 6.98 -6.64 12.10
CA ALA A 377 6.46 -7.98 12.38
C ALA A 377 7.53 -9.07 12.20
N VAL A 378 8.30 -9.04 11.10
CA VAL A 378 9.38 -10.04 10.84
C VAL A 378 10.52 -9.95 11.86
N ILE A 379 10.63 -8.87 12.61
CA ILE A 379 11.65 -8.66 13.65
C ILE A 379 11.14 -9.10 15.02
N ILE A 380 9.92 -8.70 15.40
CA ILE A 380 9.39 -8.93 16.75
C ILE A 380 8.90 -10.36 16.92
N GLU A 381 8.27 -10.95 15.94
CA GLU A 381 7.67 -12.30 16.06
C GLU A 381 8.69 -13.40 16.43
N PRO A 382 9.90 -13.49 15.83
CA PRO A 382 10.91 -14.45 16.28
C PRO A 382 11.53 -14.11 17.65
N LEU A 383 11.48 -12.85 18.09
CA LEU A 383 11.89 -12.47 19.44
C LEU A 383 10.87 -12.91 20.49
N LEU A 384 9.57 -12.94 20.15
CA LEU A 384 8.56 -13.55 21.02
C LEU A 384 8.81 -15.06 21.17
N ASP A 385 9.15 -15.76 20.10
CA ASP A 385 9.51 -17.19 20.16
C ASP A 385 10.75 -17.43 21.02
N LYS A 386 11.76 -16.55 20.91
CA LYS A 386 12.95 -16.56 21.78
C LYS A 386 12.57 -16.36 23.25
N ALA A 387 11.73 -15.37 23.56
CA ALA A 387 11.25 -15.12 24.91
C ALA A 387 10.41 -16.28 25.45
N ALA A 388 9.51 -16.84 24.65
CA ALA A 388 8.69 -18.00 25.01
C ALA A 388 9.55 -19.20 25.40
N LYS A 389 10.59 -19.50 24.62
CA LYS A 389 11.55 -20.58 24.90
C LYS A 389 12.28 -20.36 26.23
N GLU A 390 12.83 -19.17 26.46
CA GLU A 390 13.59 -18.85 27.69
C GLU A 390 12.72 -18.84 28.95
N LEU A 391 11.46 -18.42 28.81
CA LEU A 391 10.49 -18.37 29.91
C LEU A 391 9.75 -19.70 30.12
N GLY A 392 9.92 -20.68 29.23
CA GLY A 392 9.20 -21.95 29.30
C GLY A 392 7.71 -21.83 28.98
N ILE A 393 7.32 -20.86 28.14
CA ILE A 393 5.94 -20.57 27.75
C ILE A 393 5.70 -21.06 26.31
N ASP A 394 4.48 -21.55 26.02
CA ASP A 394 4.09 -21.89 24.64
C ASP A 394 4.08 -20.66 23.73
N ARG A 395 4.52 -20.81 22.47
CA ARG A 395 4.64 -19.71 21.50
C ARG A 395 3.30 -19.07 21.12
N LEU A 396 2.21 -19.84 21.13
CA LEU A 396 0.87 -19.30 20.96
C LEU A 396 0.43 -18.54 22.21
N ALA A 397 0.71 -19.07 23.39
CA ALA A 397 0.31 -18.48 24.66
C ALA A 397 0.97 -17.10 24.88
N ILE A 398 2.25 -16.91 24.58
CA ILE A 398 2.90 -15.59 24.72
C ILE A 398 2.27 -14.53 23.79
N ARG A 399 1.80 -14.92 22.59
CA ARG A 399 1.06 -14.04 21.69
C ARG A 399 -0.32 -13.68 22.22
N GLN A 400 -1.05 -14.66 22.76
CA GLN A 400 -2.36 -14.42 23.38
C GLN A 400 -2.29 -13.51 24.62
N ILE A 401 -1.22 -13.61 25.42
CA ILE A 401 -0.97 -12.75 26.59
C ILE A 401 -0.78 -11.30 26.19
N ASN A 402 -0.17 -11.04 25.03
CA ASN A 402 0.17 -9.72 24.55
C ASN A 402 -0.75 -9.22 23.42
N ALA A 403 -1.76 -9.99 23.00
CA ALA A 403 -2.67 -9.60 21.94
C ALA A 403 -3.56 -8.40 22.35
N PRO A 404 -3.87 -7.48 21.41
CA PRO A 404 -4.75 -6.35 21.70
C PRO A 404 -6.20 -6.80 21.94
N SER A 405 -6.83 -6.25 22.99
CA SER A 405 -8.27 -6.32 23.25
C SER A 405 -8.99 -5.10 22.67
N HIS A 406 -10.31 -4.99 22.81
CA HIS A 406 -11.12 -3.86 22.29
C HIS A 406 -10.74 -2.50 22.90
N ASP A 407 -10.18 -2.49 24.09
CA ASP A 407 -9.73 -1.31 24.83
C ASP A 407 -8.24 -1.02 24.67
N ALA A 408 -7.57 -1.70 23.73
CA ALA A 408 -6.18 -1.43 23.42
C ALA A 408 -5.98 0.00 22.91
N LEU A 409 -4.79 0.53 23.20
CA LEU A 409 -4.39 1.87 22.83
C LEU A 409 -3.33 1.82 21.74
N TYR A 410 -3.31 2.85 20.91
CA TYR A 410 -2.44 2.93 19.74
C TYR A 410 -1.46 4.11 19.86
N ASP A 411 -0.19 3.87 19.52
CA ASP A 411 0.97 4.77 19.45
C ASP A 411 1.27 5.60 20.72
N GLY A 412 2.08 6.64 20.59
CA GLY A 412 2.51 7.49 21.70
C GLY A 412 1.40 8.34 22.33
N ASP A 413 0.39 8.71 21.52
CA ASP A 413 -0.76 9.50 21.98
C ASP A 413 -1.82 8.62 22.68
N GLN A 414 -1.64 7.32 22.69
CA GLN A 414 -2.51 6.34 23.34
C GLN A 414 -3.99 6.48 22.92
N HIS A 415 -4.23 6.58 21.61
CA HIS A 415 -5.58 6.62 21.06
C HIS A 415 -6.29 5.26 21.19
N GLY A 416 -7.58 5.30 21.48
CA GLY A 416 -8.41 4.10 21.43
C GLY A 416 -8.57 3.53 20.01
N ILE A 417 -8.87 2.25 19.91
CA ILE A 417 -9.18 1.56 18.66
C ILE A 417 -10.68 1.30 18.53
N THR A 418 -11.16 1.00 17.31
CA THR A 418 -12.59 0.72 17.07
C THR A 418 -13.00 -0.66 17.55
N SER A 419 -12.19 -1.68 17.27
CA SER A 419 -12.38 -3.07 17.70
C SER A 419 -11.11 -3.90 17.47
N SER A 420 -10.94 -4.99 18.24
CA SER A 420 -9.89 -5.99 17.97
C SER A 420 -10.41 -7.39 18.30
N TYR A 421 -10.25 -8.31 17.36
CA TYR A 421 -10.52 -9.73 17.52
C TYR A 421 -9.24 -10.57 17.28
N MET A 422 -8.06 -10.03 17.65
CA MET A 422 -6.78 -10.73 17.53
C MET A 422 -6.72 -12.01 18.37
N PRO A 423 -7.21 -12.05 19.64
CA PRO A 423 -7.25 -13.29 20.40
C PRO A 423 -8.06 -14.39 19.71
N GLU A 424 -9.21 -14.04 19.12
CA GLU A 424 -10.07 -14.96 18.36
C GLU A 424 -9.37 -15.42 17.07
N ALA A 425 -8.70 -14.52 16.35
CA ALA A 425 -7.95 -14.85 15.14
C ALA A 425 -6.79 -15.84 15.44
N LEU A 426 -6.06 -15.63 16.54
CA LEU A 426 -5.03 -16.55 17.02
C LEU A 426 -5.61 -17.93 17.35
N LYS A 427 -6.74 -17.97 18.09
CA LYS A 427 -7.43 -19.20 18.47
C LYS A 427 -7.92 -19.97 17.25
N MET A 428 -8.68 -19.31 16.37
CA MET A 428 -9.23 -19.91 15.14
C MET A 428 -8.12 -20.40 14.21
N GLY A 429 -7.05 -19.60 14.05
CA GLY A 429 -5.89 -19.97 13.25
C GLY A 429 -5.19 -21.22 13.80
N ALA A 430 -4.96 -21.28 15.10
CA ALA A 430 -4.35 -22.43 15.78
C ALA A 430 -5.19 -23.71 15.66
N GLU A 431 -6.50 -23.61 15.84
CA GLU A 431 -7.44 -24.74 15.68
C GLU A 431 -7.43 -25.24 14.23
N ARG A 432 -7.56 -24.36 13.26
CA ARG A 432 -7.59 -24.71 11.83
C ARG A 432 -6.28 -25.28 11.33
N PHE A 433 -5.16 -24.77 11.82
CA PHE A 433 -3.81 -25.28 11.55
C PHE A 433 -3.53 -26.61 12.25
N ASN A 434 -4.33 -27.00 13.25
CA ASN A 434 -4.04 -28.10 14.17
C ASN A 434 -2.69 -27.92 14.90
N TYR A 435 -2.52 -26.73 15.47
CA TYR A 435 -1.26 -26.30 16.11
C TYR A 435 -0.79 -27.29 17.20
N ALA A 436 -1.70 -27.74 18.07
CA ALA A 436 -1.37 -28.63 19.20
C ALA A 436 -0.70 -29.95 18.78
N GLU A 437 -1.04 -30.47 17.58
CA GLU A 437 -0.40 -31.67 17.05
C GLU A 437 0.84 -31.33 16.24
N LYS A 438 0.79 -30.26 15.42
CA LYS A 438 1.91 -29.90 14.54
C LYS A 438 3.11 -29.41 15.34
N ILE A 439 2.94 -28.72 16.44
CA ILE A 439 4.05 -28.23 17.28
C ILE A 439 4.92 -29.39 17.81
N LYS A 440 4.37 -30.59 18.00
CA LYS A 440 5.11 -31.80 18.40
C LYS A 440 6.09 -32.30 17.32
N ARG A 441 5.97 -31.75 16.09
CA ARG A 441 6.85 -32.03 14.97
C ARG A 441 8.02 -31.05 14.86
N SER A 442 7.97 -29.92 15.58
CA SER A 442 9.02 -28.90 15.60
C SER A 442 10.38 -29.53 15.89
N GLY A 443 11.39 -29.16 15.12
CA GLY A 443 12.77 -29.66 15.23
C GLY A 443 12.98 -31.12 14.83
N LYS A 444 11.95 -31.85 14.37
CA LYS A 444 12.15 -33.24 13.89
C LYS A 444 12.99 -33.26 12.62
N LYS A 445 14.02 -34.09 12.62
CA LYS A 445 15.00 -34.23 11.53
C LYS A 445 14.73 -35.46 10.68
N ASN A 446 14.97 -35.31 9.37
CA ASN A 446 15.04 -36.39 8.40
C ASN A 446 16.22 -36.11 7.45
N GLY A 447 17.40 -36.67 7.74
CA GLY A 447 18.66 -36.32 7.06
C GLY A 447 19.03 -34.84 7.34
N SER A 448 19.30 -34.08 6.27
CA SER A 448 19.55 -32.63 6.35
C SER A 448 18.29 -31.77 6.59
N LYS A 449 17.11 -32.33 6.45
CA LYS A 449 15.82 -31.64 6.51
C LYS A 449 15.27 -31.58 7.92
N VAL A 450 14.74 -30.42 8.32
CA VAL A 450 14.19 -30.15 9.66
C VAL A 450 12.83 -29.51 9.55
N ILE A 451 11.87 -29.98 10.34
CA ILE A 451 10.53 -29.37 10.40
C ILE A 451 10.59 -28.11 11.27
N GLY A 452 10.07 -27.01 10.73
CA GLY A 452 9.86 -25.76 11.44
C GLY A 452 8.39 -25.37 11.48
N ILE A 453 7.96 -24.85 12.63
CA ILE A 453 6.61 -24.34 12.87
C ILE A 453 6.71 -22.87 13.22
N GLY A 454 5.90 -22.03 12.57
CA GLY A 454 5.88 -20.59 12.84
C GLY A 454 4.48 -20.03 13.03
N ILE A 455 4.39 -19.00 13.84
CA ILE A 455 3.20 -18.17 14.05
C ILE A 455 3.62 -16.74 13.76
N GLY A 456 2.77 -15.96 13.09
CA GLY A 456 3.00 -14.55 12.84
C GLY A 456 1.73 -13.73 13.05
N GLN A 457 1.89 -12.52 13.57
CA GLN A 457 0.84 -11.53 13.72
C GLN A 457 1.21 -10.28 12.94
N ALA A 458 0.21 -9.55 12.45
CA ALA A 458 0.43 -8.25 11.83
C ALA A 458 -0.79 -7.35 11.95
N TYR A 459 -0.54 -6.06 11.77
CA TYR A 459 -1.49 -4.98 11.86
C TYR A 459 -1.31 -4.00 10.70
N HIS A 460 -2.41 -3.35 10.32
CA HIS A 460 -2.38 -2.10 9.56
C HIS A 460 -3.58 -1.23 9.96
N SER A 461 -3.44 0.10 9.91
CA SER A 461 -4.58 1.01 10.00
C SER A 461 -5.48 0.83 8.79
N ALA A 462 -6.80 0.64 9.00
CA ALA A 462 -7.69 0.10 7.96
C ALA A 462 -8.93 0.95 7.69
N GLY A 463 -8.96 2.20 8.13
CA GLY A 463 -10.12 3.06 7.95
C GLY A 463 -9.81 4.54 7.95
N ALA A 464 -10.64 5.27 7.22
CA ALA A 464 -10.73 6.72 7.22
C ALA A 464 -12.19 7.12 7.06
N SER A 465 -12.52 8.38 7.31
CA SER A 465 -13.89 8.91 7.23
C SER A 465 -13.91 10.33 6.67
N GLY A 466 -15.12 10.86 6.45
CA GLY A 466 -15.29 12.20 5.91
C GLY A 466 -15.20 12.26 4.39
N PHE A 467 -15.43 11.15 3.68
CA PHE A 467 -15.46 11.05 2.22
C PHE A 467 -16.89 11.03 1.70
N ASP A 468 -17.05 11.28 0.42
CA ASP A 468 -18.36 11.44 -0.20
C ASP A 468 -18.81 10.18 -0.93
N GLY A 469 -20.12 9.92 -0.89
CA GLY A 469 -20.80 8.96 -1.75
C GLY A 469 -21.64 9.67 -2.79
N LEU A 470 -21.78 9.07 -3.99
CA LEU A 470 -22.61 9.58 -5.09
C LEU A 470 -23.28 8.42 -5.81
N ILE A 471 -24.61 8.44 -5.86
CA ILE A 471 -25.42 7.45 -6.55
C ILE A 471 -26.55 8.13 -7.31
N GLN A 472 -27.08 7.48 -8.34
CA GLN A 472 -28.21 7.99 -9.11
C GLN A 472 -29.20 6.86 -9.45
N ILE A 473 -30.49 7.08 -9.19
CA ILE A 473 -31.55 6.23 -9.74
C ILE A 473 -32.06 6.91 -11.00
N THR A 474 -31.78 6.30 -12.14
CA THR A 474 -32.09 6.83 -13.48
C THR A 474 -33.58 6.73 -13.82
N ALA A 475 -34.01 7.41 -14.88
CA ALA A 475 -35.40 7.41 -15.31
C ALA A 475 -35.93 6.03 -15.73
N ASP A 476 -35.07 5.08 -16.07
CA ASP A 476 -35.40 3.67 -16.35
C ASP A 476 -35.41 2.79 -15.07
N GLY A 477 -35.06 3.36 -13.91
CA GLY A 477 -35.09 2.70 -12.61
C GLY A 477 -33.81 1.96 -12.21
N LYS A 478 -32.74 2.09 -12.99
CA LYS A 478 -31.44 1.50 -12.65
C LYS A 478 -30.70 2.33 -11.60
N LEU A 479 -29.90 1.68 -10.77
CA LEU A 479 -29.03 2.32 -9.81
C LEU A 479 -27.61 2.46 -10.37
N HIS A 480 -27.19 3.68 -10.65
CA HIS A 480 -25.81 4.03 -10.98
C HIS A 480 -25.04 4.32 -9.71
N LEU A 481 -23.92 3.63 -9.54
CA LEU A 481 -23.05 3.67 -8.38
C LEU A 481 -21.70 4.28 -8.81
N HIS A 482 -21.51 5.58 -8.53
CA HIS A 482 -20.29 6.29 -8.92
C HIS A 482 -19.19 6.07 -7.92
N SER A 483 -17.99 5.63 -8.39
CA SER A 483 -16.85 5.27 -7.53
C SER A 483 -15.54 5.81 -8.11
N GLY A 484 -14.85 6.64 -7.33
CA GLY A 484 -13.48 7.09 -7.62
C GLY A 484 -12.38 6.10 -7.18
N VAL A 485 -12.75 4.91 -6.72
CA VAL A 485 -11.84 3.84 -6.29
C VAL A 485 -11.21 3.17 -7.50
N GLY A 486 -9.89 2.96 -7.48
CA GLY A 486 -9.16 2.28 -8.55
C GLY A 486 -9.49 0.78 -8.65
N ASN A 487 -9.29 0.20 -9.82
CA ASN A 487 -9.48 -1.24 -10.07
C ASN A 487 -8.12 -1.97 -10.13
N LEU A 488 -7.63 -2.41 -8.98
CA LEU A 488 -6.38 -3.16 -8.81
C LEU A 488 -6.54 -4.68 -8.81
N GLY A 489 -7.74 -5.19 -9.12
CA GLY A 489 -8.06 -6.61 -8.97
C GLY A 489 -8.48 -6.99 -7.53
N THR A 490 -8.69 -6.05 -6.64
CA THR A 490 -9.17 -6.27 -5.27
C THR A 490 -10.68 -6.44 -5.17
N TYR A 491 -11.40 -6.18 -6.26
CA TYR A 491 -12.88 -6.11 -6.37
C TYR A 491 -13.54 -4.99 -5.54
N SER A 492 -12.79 -4.22 -4.76
CA SER A 492 -13.35 -3.20 -3.85
C SER A 492 -14.20 -2.15 -4.58
N TYR A 493 -13.80 -1.75 -5.81
CA TYR A 493 -14.52 -0.78 -6.62
C TYR A 493 -15.99 -1.17 -6.92
N ALA A 494 -16.27 -2.49 -6.94
CA ALA A 494 -17.62 -3.04 -7.17
C ALA A 494 -18.24 -3.65 -5.90
N THR A 495 -17.42 -4.10 -4.92
CA THR A 495 -17.91 -4.69 -3.66
C THR A 495 -18.50 -3.65 -2.74
N THR A 496 -17.81 -2.53 -2.54
CA THR A 496 -18.24 -1.51 -1.56
C THR A 496 -19.51 -0.76 -1.95
N PRO A 497 -19.79 -0.47 -3.24
CA PRO A 497 -21.06 0.15 -3.63
C PRO A 497 -22.29 -0.76 -3.44
N ARG A 498 -22.12 -2.08 -3.29
CA ARG A 498 -23.24 -3.01 -3.01
C ARG A 498 -23.97 -2.67 -1.72
N VAL A 499 -23.33 -1.95 -0.80
CA VAL A 499 -23.97 -1.43 0.41
C VAL A 499 -25.11 -0.49 0.06
N ALA A 500 -24.98 0.36 -0.95
CA ALA A 500 -26.07 1.23 -1.39
C ALA A 500 -27.23 0.43 -2.00
N ALA A 501 -26.92 -0.58 -2.81
CA ALA A 501 -27.95 -1.48 -3.35
C ALA A 501 -28.72 -2.25 -2.25
N GLU A 502 -27.98 -2.72 -1.22
CA GLU A 502 -28.58 -3.37 -0.04
C GLU A 502 -29.56 -2.45 0.70
N VAL A 503 -29.14 -1.21 0.99
CA VAL A 503 -29.95 -0.20 1.71
C VAL A 503 -31.22 0.16 0.93
N LEU A 504 -31.11 0.24 -0.40
CA LEU A 504 -32.24 0.63 -1.29
C LEU A 504 -33.11 -0.56 -1.71
N GLY A 505 -32.73 -1.80 -1.34
CA GLY A 505 -33.48 -3.00 -1.74
C GLY A 505 -33.39 -3.29 -3.23
N MET A 506 -32.29 -2.87 -3.89
CA MET A 506 -32.04 -3.11 -5.32
C MET A 506 -31.49 -4.51 -5.59
N SER A 507 -31.87 -5.13 -6.71
CA SER A 507 -31.16 -6.28 -7.26
C SER A 507 -29.84 -5.83 -7.86
N TRP A 508 -28.78 -6.67 -7.72
CA TRP A 508 -27.46 -6.33 -8.25
C TRP A 508 -27.43 -6.23 -9.77
N GLU A 509 -28.28 -6.97 -10.44
CA GLU A 509 -28.44 -6.99 -11.90
C GLU A 509 -28.93 -5.66 -12.48
N ASN A 510 -29.64 -4.86 -11.68
CA ASN A 510 -30.12 -3.51 -12.01
C ASN A 510 -29.18 -2.39 -11.53
N CYS A 511 -27.97 -2.76 -11.05
CA CYS A 511 -26.93 -1.81 -10.64
C CYS A 511 -25.86 -1.67 -11.73
N VAL A 512 -25.38 -0.45 -11.93
CA VAL A 512 -24.28 -0.12 -12.85
C VAL A 512 -23.18 0.59 -12.06
N VAL A 513 -21.99 -0.02 -11.99
CA VAL A 513 -20.82 0.62 -11.35
C VAL A 513 -20.14 1.51 -12.38
N ILE A 514 -19.99 2.79 -12.04
CA ILE A 514 -19.33 3.82 -12.86
C ILE A 514 -18.02 4.19 -12.20
N SER A 515 -16.89 3.91 -12.87
CA SER A 515 -15.54 4.11 -12.34
C SER A 515 -14.51 4.22 -13.47
N GLY A 516 -13.26 4.46 -13.12
CA GLY A 516 -12.10 4.31 -13.99
C GLY A 516 -11.80 5.46 -14.94
N ASP A 517 -12.68 6.46 -15.03
CA ASP A 517 -12.56 7.60 -15.94
C ASP A 517 -13.14 8.84 -15.27
N SER A 518 -12.33 9.87 -15.06
CA SER A 518 -12.74 11.09 -14.34
C SER A 518 -13.84 11.87 -15.05
N SER A 519 -14.01 11.71 -16.38
CA SER A 519 -15.11 12.33 -17.13
C SER A 519 -16.49 11.72 -16.85
N LYS A 520 -16.54 10.57 -16.15
CA LYS A 520 -17.77 9.89 -15.76
C LYS A 520 -18.34 10.36 -14.42
N HIS A 521 -17.94 11.54 -13.96
CA HIS A 521 -18.46 12.17 -12.75
C HIS A 521 -18.27 11.33 -11.49
N LEU A 522 -17.02 11.17 -11.07
CA LEU A 522 -16.65 10.36 -9.91
C LEU A 522 -16.56 11.21 -8.63
N PRO A 523 -17.09 10.73 -7.47
CA PRO A 523 -17.01 11.44 -6.21
C PRO A 523 -15.59 11.44 -5.64
N TRP A 524 -15.33 12.34 -4.70
CA TRP A 524 -14.08 12.36 -3.92
C TRP A 524 -14.04 11.22 -2.92
N VAL A 525 -13.19 10.26 -3.17
CA VAL A 525 -12.93 9.12 -2.27
C VAL A 525 -11.44 8.92 -2.06
N LEU A 526 -11.09 8.31 -0.94
CA LEU A 526 -9.71 7.89 -0.68
C LEU A 526 -9.32 6.75 -1.64
N GLY A 527 -8.07 6.74 -2.11
CA GLY A 527 -7.55 5.68 -2.99
C GLY A 527 -7.46 4.31 -2.32
N GLN A 528 -7.22 3.28 -3.12
CA GLN A 528 -6.96 1.92 -2.62
C GLN A 528 -5.54 1.78 -2.06
N PHE A 529 -5.33 2.23 -0.85
CA PHE A 529 -4.10 2.08 -0.06
C PHE A 529 -4.45 2.11 1.44
N GLY A 530 -3.50 1.72 2.29
CA GLY A 530 -3.69 1.75 3.74
C GLY A 530 -4.83 0.85 4.22
N SER A 531 -5.14 -0.24 3.52
CA SER A 531 -6.24 -1.17 3.84
C SER A 531 -7.58 -0.51 4.14
N ASN A 532 -7.79 0.75 3.68
CA ASN A 532 -8.93 1.57 4.12
C ASN A 532 -10.22 1.34 3.34
N THR A 533 -10.14 0.91 2.07
CA THR A 533 -11.25 1.02 1.10
C THR A 533 -12.54 0.37 1.57
N SER A 534 -12.49 -0.83 2.15
CA SER A 534 -13.70 -1.51 2.63
C SER A 534 -14.40 -0.73 3.73
N PHE A 535 -13.67 -0.20 4.72
CA PHE A 535 -14.24 0.63 5.77
C PHE A 535 -14.76 1.97 5.25
N THR A 536 -13.91 2.70 4.54
CA THR A 536 -14.16 4.08 4.11
C THR A 536 -15.28 4.16 3.08
N THR A 537 -15.22 3.32 2.05
CA THR A 537 -16.14 3.45 0.90
C THR A 537 -17.50 2.79 1.17
N THR A 538 -17.60 1.78 2.04
CA THR A 538 -18.91 1.29 2.50
C THR A 538 -19.66 2.36 3.28
N ARG A 539 -18.97 3.16 4.10
CA ARG A 539 -19.54 4.26 4.88
C ARG A 539 -20.06 5.38 3.97
N SER A 540 -19.26 5.83 2.98
CA SER A 540 -19.66 6.89 2.06
C SER A 540 -20.83 6.44 1.15
N ASN A 541 -20.81 5.21 0.62
CA ASN A 541 -21.92 4.66 -0.13
C ASN A 541 -23.20 4.48 0.72
N TYR A 542 -23.05 4.10 1.99
CA TYR A 542 -24.16 4.03 2.92
C TYR A 542 -24.79 5.41 3.16
N ALA A 543 -23.97 6.46 3.36
CA ALA A 543 -24.45 7.82 3.56
C ALA A 543 -25.25 8.32 2.34
N ALA A 544 -24.74 8.12 1.13
CA ALA A 544 -25.44 8.48 -0.10
C ALA A 544 -26.74 7.69 -0.29
N ALA A 545 -26.76 6.41 0.09
CA ALA A 545 -27.95 5.58 0.01
C ALA A 545 -29.05 6.00 1.02
N ILE A 546 -28.65 6.45 2.22
CA ILE A 546 -29.60 7.00 3.21
C ILE A 546 -30.21 8.32 2.71
N ASP A 547 -29.40 9.22 2.12
CA ASP A 547 -29.90 10.44 1.49
C ASP A 547 -30.89 10.12 0.37
N ALA A 548 -30.55 9.17 -0.52
CA ALA A 548 -31.43 8.72 -1.57
C ALA A 548 -32.73 8.10 -1.01
N LYS A 549 -32.64 7.24 0.02
CA LYS A 549 -33.80 6.61 0.68
C LYS A 549 -34.77 7.67 1.22
N GLN A 550 -34.24 8.67 1.90
CA GLN A 550 -35.05 9.77 2.42
C GLN A 550 -35.79 10.53 1.30
N LYS A 551 -35.07 10.89 0.23
CA LYS A 551 -35.68 11.56 -0.96
C LYS A 551 -36.73 10.71 -1.64
N ILE A 552 -36.54 9.39 -1.76
CA ILE A 552 -37.51 8.44 -2.29
C ILE A 552 -38.81 8.46 -1.43
N GLN A 553 -38.66 8.40 -0.10
CA GLN A 553 -39.77 8.43 0.84
C GLN A 553 -40.53 9.78 0.79
N GLU A 554 -39.81 10.89 0.69
CA GLU A 554 -40.42 12.24 0.50
C GLU A 554 -41.22 12.31 -0.80
N ILE A 555 -40.68 11.82 -1.94
CA ILE A 555 -41.40 11.78 -3.22
C ILE A 555 -42.64 10.90 -3.11
N ALA A 556 -42.57 9.75 -2.46
CA ALA A 556 -43.72 8.87 -2.28
C ALA A 556 -44.81 9.54 -1.44
N ALA A 557 -44.46 10.23 -0.36
CA ALA A 557 -45.40 10.99 0.48
C ALA A 557 -46.04 12.14 -0.30
N LEU A 558 -45.29 12.84 -1.15
CA LEU A 558 -45.83 13.93 -2.01
C LEU A 558 -46.86 13.42 -3.01
N ASP A 559 -46.64 12.26 -3.63
CA ASP A 559 -47.47 11.77 -4.73
C ASP A 559 -48.59 10.81 -4.26
N LEU A 560 -48.37 10.07 -3.17
CA LEU A 560 -49.29 9.05 -2.67
C LEU A 560 -49.97 9.45 -1.34
N GLY A 561 -49.56 10.57 -0.70
CA GLY A 561 -50.05 11.08 0.58
C GLY A 561 -49.35 10.46 1.80
N GLY A 562 -49.66 10.96 2.98
CA GLY A 562 -49.01 10.55 4.23
C GLY A 562 -47.68 11.26 4.49
N GLU A 563 -46.90 10.72 5.38
CA GLU A 563 -45.58 11.25 5.77
C GLU A 563 -44.44 10.33 5.25
N PRO A 564 -43.20 10.84 5.02
CA PRO A 564 -42.09 10.05 4.51
C PRO A 564 -41.81 8.76 5.31
N GLN A 565 -41.96 8.77 6.64
CA GLN A 565 -41.77 7.62 7.52
C GLN A 565 -42.81 6.51 7.37
N ASP A 566 -43.93 6.79 6.69
CA ASP A 566 -44.98 5.81 6.41
C ASP A 566 -44.58 4.83 5.29
N TYR A 567 -43.45 5.11 4.60
CA TYR A 567 -42.95 4.36 3.45
C TYR A 567 -41.66 3.59 3.75
N ASP A 568 -41.54 2.40 3.18
CA ASP A 568 -40.31 1.65 3.15
C ASP A 568 -39.98 1.15 1.74
N LEU A 569 -38.75 0.66 1.53
CA LEU A 569 -38.22 0.25 0.24
C LEU A 569 -38.01 -1.24 0.19
N LYS A 570 -38.43 -1.86 -0.90
CA LYS A 570 -38.19 -3.28 -1.17
C LYS A 570 -38.35 -3.61 -2.65
N ASP A 571 -37.47 -4.45 -3.17
CA ASP A 571 -37.58 -5.04 -4.51
C ASP A 571 -37.84 -3.95 -5.59
N GLU A 572 -37.01 -2.88 -5.59
CA GLU A 572 -37.04 -1.75 -6.53
C GLU A 572 -38.32 -0.91 -6.50
N THR A 573 -39.00 -0.93 -5.38
CA THR A 573 -40.19 -0.13 -5.14
C THR A 573 -40.13 0.58 -3.80
N VAL A 574 -40.82 1.71 -3.69
CA VAL A 574 -41.20 2.32 -2.43
C VAL A 574 -42.67 2.06 -2.20
N PHE A 575 -43.06 1.61 -1.02
CA PHE A 575 -44.43 1.22 -0.70
C PHE A 575 -44.90 1.76 0.66
N LEU A 576 -46.21 2.00 0.78
CA LEU A 576 -46.83 2.40 2.05
C LEU A 576 -46.83 1.18 3.00
N ILE A 577 -46.21 1.31 4.18
CA ILE A 577 -46.07 0.22 5.17
C ILE A 577 -47.45 -0.35 5.59
N SER A 578 -48.46 0.52 5.81
CA SER A 578 -49.83 0.13 6.20
C SER A 578 -50.64 -0.56 5.07
N ASN A 579 -50.23 -0.33 3.78
CA ASN A 579 -50.87 -0.97 2.63
C ASN A 579 -49.84 -1.13 1.48
N PRO A 580 -49.10 -2.24 1.40
CA PRO A 580 -48.05 -2.44 0.41
C PRO A 580 -48.48 -2.50 -1.05
N LYS A 581 -49.78 -2.46 -1.35
CA LYS A 581 -50.29 -2.33 -2.72
C LYS A 581 -50.20 -0.89 -3.25
N ILE A 582 -50.08 0.09 -2.34
CA ILE A 582 -49.82 1.49 -2.67
C ILE A 582 -48.31 1.65 -2.77
N LEU A 583 -47.78 1.77 -3.99
CA LEU A 583 -46.34 1.81 -4.25
C LEU A 583 -46.00 2.64 -5.51
N MET A 584 -44.75 3.04 -5.59
CA MET A 584 -44.11 3.57 -6.80
C MET A 584 -42.87 2.73 -7.14
N THR A 585 -42.59 2.49 -8.40
CA THR A 585 -41.37 1.87 -8.90
C THR A 585 -40.22 2.87 -8.91
N PHE A 586 -38.97 2.43 -8.85
CA PHE A 586 -37.82 3.32 -8.93
C PHE A 586 -37.73 4.07 -10.27
N SER A 587 -38.28 3.52 -11.37
CA SER A 587 -38.44 4.27 -12.62
C SER A 587 -39.41 5.46 -12.48
N GLN A 588 -40.53 5.29 -11.76
CA GLN A 588 -41.43 6.41 -11.48
C GLN A 588 -40.76 7.46 -10.56
N ILE A 589 -40.03 7.01 -9.54
CA ILE A 589 -39.26 7.89 -8.65
C ILE A 589 -38.19 8.68 -9.41
N GLY A 590 -37.37 8.02 -10.26
CA GLY A 590 -36.35 8.70 -11.09
C GLY A 590 -36.94 9.79 -11.99
N LYS A 591 -38.05 9.50 -12.68
CA LYS A 591 -38.79 10.48 -13.51
C LYS A 591 -39.38 11.61 -12.68
N ARG A 592 -39.92 11.28 -11.51
CA ARG A 592 -40.52 12.29 -10.61
C ARG A 592 -39.46 13.23 -10.03
N ALA A 593 -38.29 12.71 -9.66
CA ALA A 593 -37.13 13.48 -9.21
C ALA A 593 -36.69 14.52 -10.24
N ILE A 594 -36.60 14.14 -11.53
CA ILE A 594 -36.29 15.07 -12.64
C ILE A 594 -37.33 16.21 -12.70
N ASN A 595 -38.64 15.90 -12.57
CA ASN A 595 -39.70 16.89 -12.63
C ASN A 595 -39.72 17.84 -11.41
N LEU A 596 -39.27 17.37 -10.24
CA LEU A 596 -39.17 18.18 -9.02
C LEU A 596 -37.93 19.08 -9.03
N GLY A 597 -36.84 18.60 -9.61
CA GLY A 597 -35.57 19.34 -9.65
C GLY A 597 -34.91 19.51 -8.27
N GLY A 598 -34.00 20.47 -8.18
CA GLY A 598 -33.35 20.90 -6.93
C GLY A 598 -32.61 19.80 -6.22
N LYS A 599 -32.91 19.53 -4.94
CA LYS A 599 -32.25 18.51 -4.14
C LYS A 599 -32.49 17.07 -4.64
N TYR A 600 -33.61 16.83 -5.36
CA TYR A 600 -34.00 15.49 -5.77
C TYR A 600 -33.19 14.98 -6.98
N ASP A 601 -32.85 15.86 -7.91
CA ASP A 601 -32.21 15.50 -9.15
C ASP A 601 -30.72 15.91 -9.25
N GLY A 602 -30.15 16.48 -8.19
CA GLY A 602 -28.74 16.83 -8.08
C GLY A 602 -28.37 18.26 -8.45
N HIS A 603 -29.34 19.13 -8.80
CA HIS A 603 -29.07 20.56 -9.00
C HIS A 603 -28.75 21.28 -7.68
N GLU A 604 -29.25 20.79 -6.57
CA GLU A 604 -28.91 21.25 -5.22
C GLU A 604 -28.27 20.10 -4.43
N VAL A 605 -27.08 20.32 -3.88
CA VAL A 605 -26.30 19.32 -3.13
C VAL A 605 -25.88 19.88 -1.78
N PRO A 606 -25.54 19.03 -0.79
CA PRO A 606 -25.05 19.48 0.52
C PRO A 606 -23.78 20.36 0.40
N ASP A 607 -23.69 21.37 1.26
CA ASP A 607 -22.57 22.33 1.25
C ASP A 607 -21.25 21.70 1.70
N ASP A 608 -21.29 20.68 2.55
CA ASP A 608 -20.15 20.07 3.22
C ASP A 608 -19.43 19.00 2.39
N ILE A 609 -19.94 18.62 1.20
CA ILE A 609 -19.24 17.69 0.29
C ILE A 609 -18.06 18.36 -0.42
N PHE A 610 -17.10 17.56 -0.87
CA PHE A 610 -15.91 18.06 -1.57
C PHE A 610 -16.23 18.69 -2.92
N PRO A 611 -15.43 19.69 -3.38
CA PRO A 611 -15.64 20.34 -4.70
C PRO A 611 -15.71 19.35 -5.87
N ILE A 612 -14.83 18.33 -5.90
CA ILE A 612 -14.85 17.30 -6.96
C ILE A 612 -16.20 16.56 -6.97
N THR A 613 -16.78 16.29 -5.81
CA THR A 613 -18.10 15.65 -5.73
C THR A 613 -19.23 16.58 -6.14
N LYS A 614 -19.13 17.90 -5.84
CA LYS A 614 -20.07 18.92 -6.32
C LYS A 614 -20.10 18.97 -7.85
N ASP A 615 -18.90 19.00 -8.47
CA ASP A 615 -18.75 18.98 -9.93
C ASP A 615 -19.30 17.68 -10.53
N ALA A 616 -19.04 16.53 -9.88
CA ALA A 616 -19.57 15.24 -10.32
C ALA A 616 -21.09 15.18 -10.24
N ALA A 617 -21.71 15.67 -9.16
CA ALA A 617 -23.16 15.71 -8.98
C ALA A 617 -23.81 16.67 -10.00
N ALA A 618 -23.22 17.84 -10.24
CA ALA A 618 -23.67 18.77 -11.27
C ALA A 618 -23.63 18.15 -12.68
N GLY A 619 -22.65 17.31 -12.96
CA GLY A 619 -22.52 16.63 -14.26
C GLY A 619 -23.57 15.54 -14.52
N ILE A 620 -24.23 15.01 -13.48
CA ILE A 620 -25.31 14.01 -13.60
C ILE A 620 -26.68 14.58 -13.25
N ALA A 621 -26.75 15.86 -12.87
CA ALA A 621 -28.00 16.51 -12.50
C ALA A 621 -29.05 16.45 -13.62
N GLY A 622 -30.32 16.27 -13.26
CA GLY A 622 -31.43 16.14 -14.20
C GLY A 622 -31.54 14.75 -14.88
N GLY A 623 -30.66 13.78 -14.56
CA GLY A 623 -30.71 12.43 -15.13
C GLY A 623 -31.54 11.41 -14.32
N GLY A 624 -31.99 11.77 -13.13
CA GLY A 624 -32.73 10.89 -12.21
C GLY A 624 -32.71 11.40 -10.78
N LEU A 625 -33.04 10.55 -9.81
CA LEU A 625 -32.87 10.86 -8.39
C LEU A 625 -31.39 10.75 -8.00
N VAL A 626 -30.82 11.80 -7.42
CA VAL A 626 -29.42 11.82 -6.98
C VAL A 626 -29.33 11.72 -5.46
N GLY A 627 -28.62 10.68 -4.99
CA GLY A 627 -28.21 10.53 -3.59
C GLY A 627 -26.74 10.94 -3.45
N VAL A 628 -26.47 11.94 -2.60
CA VAL A 628 -25.13 12.44 -2.36
C VAL A 628 -24.97 12.88 -0.91
N ALA A 629 -23.95 12.39 -0.23
CA ALA A 629 -23.70 12.77 1.16
C ALA A 629 -22.24 12.51 1.53
N LYS A 630 -21.74 13.28 2.49
CA LYS A 630 -20.49 13.04 3.17
C LYS A 630 -20.68 12.02 4.31
N ASP A 631 -19.72 11.11 4.45
CA ASP A 631 -19.65 10.22 5.60
C ASP A 631 -19.29 10.97 6.89
N LYS A 632 -19.85 10.52 8.00
CA LYS A 632 -19.58 11.07 9.34
C LYS A 632 -18.20 10.64 9.85
N ILE A 633 -17.57 11.48 10.68
CA ILE A 633 -16.31 11.13 11.33
C ILE A 633 -16.50 9.95 12.27
N HIS A 634 -15.60 8.97 12.22
CA HIS A 634 -15.53 7.85 13.16
C HIS A 634 -14.58 8.18 14.33
N HIS A 635 -14.66 7.39 15.38
CA HIS A 635 -13.82 7.54 16.56
C HIS A 635 -12.88 6.32 16.71
N GLY A 636 -11.64 6.58 17.10
CA GLY A 636 -10.61 5.56 17.30
C GLY A 636 -9.90 5.13 16.01
N THR A 637 -8.73 4.51 16.16
CA THR A 637 -8.01 3.89 15.05
C THR A 637 -8.72 2.60 14.64
N VAL A 638 -8.93 2.40 13.35
CA VAL A 638 -9.52 1.16 12.80
C VAL A 638 -8.40 0.16 12.54
N PRO A 639 -8.27 -0.94 13.30
CA PRO A 639 -7.21 -1.90 13.07
C PRO A 639 -7.67 -3.02 12.13
N ALA A 640 -6.94 -3.24 11.05
CA ALA A 640 -6.92 -4.53 10.37
C ALA A 640 -5.89 -5.42 11.02
N LEU A 641 -6.27 -6.60 11.46
CA LEU A 641 -5.40 -7.55 12.15
C LEU A 641 -5.40 -8.90 11.42
N ALA A 642 -4.24 -9.56 11.41
CA ALA A 642 -4.13 -10.86 10.77
C ALA A 642 -3.16 -11.77 11.50
N THR A 643 -3.41 -13.09 11.42
CA THR A 643 -2.51 -14.13 11.91
C THR A 643 -2.17 -15.11 10.81
N GLY A 644 -0.92 -15.59 10.81
CA GLY A 644 -0.42 -16.65 9.94
C GLY A 644 0.15 -17.81 10.75
N PHE A 645 -0.17 -19.03 10.34
CA PHE A 645 0.40 -20.26 10.87
C PHE A 645 1.03 -21.03 9.72
N ILE A 646 2.26 -21.49 9.89
CA ILE A 646 3.02 -22.13 8.82
C ILE A 646 3.81 -23.35 9.34
N MET A 647 3.91 -24.36 8.50
CA MET A 647 4.80 -25.51 8.69
C MET A 647 5.70 -25.63 7.47
N ILE A 648 7.00 -25.74 7.71
CA ILE A 648 8.00 -25.90 6.66
C ILE A 648 8.85 -27.15 6.89
N GLU A 649 9.49 -27.63 5.82
CA GLU A 649 10.65 -28.49 5.85
C GLU A 649 11.86 -27.69 5.35
N LEU A 650 12.84 -27.43 6.22
CA LEU A 650 14.05 -26.67 5.92
C LEU A 650 15.22 -27.62 5.71
N ASP A 651 15.89 -27.54 4.58
CA ASP A 651 17.11 -28.29 4.29
C ASP A 651 18.33 -27.47 4.71
N LEU A 652 19.04 -27.93 5.71
CA LEU A 652 20.21 -27.26 6.29
C LEU A 652 21.46 -27.28 5.38
N GLU A 653 21.53 -28.20 4.41
CA GLU A 653 22.67 -28.30 3.47
C GLU A 653 22.51 -27.31 2.30
N THR A 654 21.28 -27.03 1.89
CA THR A 654 20.99 -26.13 0.76
C THR A 654 20.43 -24.78 1.18
N GLY A 655 20.02 -24.63 2.43
CA GLY A 655 19.30 -23.46 2.94
C GLY A 655 17.90 -23.26 2.35
N ARG A 656 17.39 -24.21 1.54
CA ARG A 656 16.07 -24.14 0.92
C ARG A 656 15.01 -24.69 1.84
N HIS A 657 13.82 -24.18 1.71
CA HIS A 657 12.64 -24.64 2.46
C HIS A 657 11.50 -24.98 1.52
N GLU A 658 10.65 -25.89 1.97
CA GLU A 658 9.36 -26.20 1.36
C GLU A 658 8.25 -25.85 2.37
N ILE A 659 7.23 -25.13 1.93
CA ILE A 659 6.08 -24.81 2.76
C ILE A 659 5.09 -25.97 2.64
N LEU A 660 4.90 -26.69 3.76
CA LEU A 660 4.04 -27.88 3.80
C LEU A 660 2.58 -27.53 4.09
N ASP A 661 2.36 -26.42 4.82
CA ASP A 661 1.01 -26.02 5.24
C ASP A 661 0.97 -24.54 5.63
N TYR A 662 -0.13 -23.85 5.30
CA TYR A 662 -0.36 -22.47 5.65
C TYR A 662 -1.83 -22.20 5.99
N VAL A 663 -2.05 -21.47 7.09
CA VAL A 663 -3.37 -20.96 7.48
C VAL A 663 -3.27 -19.46 7.74
N GLY A 664 -4.05 -18.66 7.01
CA GLY A 664 -4.20 -17.22 7.23
C GLY A 664 -5.57 -16.88 7.82
N THR A 665 -5.61 -16.14 8.93
CA THR A 665 -6.86 -15.69 9.57
C THR A 665 -6.89 -14.17 9.65
N ALA A 666 -8.00 -13.58 9.18
CA ALA A 666 -8.20 -12.14 9.11
C ALA A 666 -9.23 -11.65 10.12
N ASP A 667 -8.93 -10.57 10.86
CA ASP A 667 -9.91 -9.72 11.51
C ASP A 667 -10.17 -8.51 10.62
N CYS A 668 -11.20 -8.61 9.80
CA CYS A 668 -11.62 -7.61 8.81
C CYS A 668 -13.04 -7.08 9.04
N GLY A 669 -13.57 -7.25 10.25
CA GLY A 669 -14.99 -6.96 10.47
C GLY A 669 -15.89 -7.93 9.71
N THR A 670 -17.09 -7.48 9.34
CA THR A 670 -18.01 -8.22 8.47
C THR A 670 -17.38 -8.49 7.11
N VAL A 671 -17.40 -9.75 6.68
CA VAL A 671 -16.93 -10.15 5.36
C VAL A 671 -17.89 -9.66 4.27
N LEU A 672 -17.44 -8.73 3.43
CA LEU A 672 -18.26 -8.20 2.33
C LEU A 672 -18.35 -9.12 1.13
N HIS A 673 -17.24 -9.75 0.75
CA HIS A 673 -17.08 -10.60 -0.43
C HIS A 673 -16.11 -11.75 -0.12
N PRO A 674 -16.59 -12.96 0.17
CA PRO A 674 -15.75 -14.07 0.62
C PRO A 674 -14.61 -14.41 -0.33
N GLN A 675 -14.90 -14.50 -1.64
CA GLN A 675 -13.92 -14.83 -2.67
C GLN A 675 -12.84 -13.73 -2.84
N GLY A 676 -13.24 -12.45 -2.70
CA GLY A 676 -12.28 -11.34 -2.71
C GLY A 676 -11.38 -11.35 -1.47
N LEU A 677 -11.91 -11.71 -0.31
CA LEU A 677 -11.11 -11.87 0.91
C LEU A 677 -10.11 -13.03 0.79
N ASP A 678 -10.56 -14.19 0.31
CA ASP A 678 -9.68 -15.35 0.05
C ASP A 678 -8.49 -14.96 -0.83
N GLN A 679 -8.76 -14.25 -1.93
CA GLN A 679 -7.72 -13.76 -2.84
C GLN A 679 -6.76 -12.78 -2.14
N GLN A 680 -7.24 -11.90 -1.26
CA GLN A 680 -6.37 -10.97 -0.52
C GLN A 680 -5.47 -11.70 0.48
N ILE A 681 -5.99 -12.72 1.18
CA ILE A 681 -5.20 -13.51 2.13
C ILE A 681 -4.09 -14.28 1.39
N ARG A 682 -4.43 -14.99 0.30
CA ARG A 682 -3.44 -15.70 -0.53
C ARG A 682 -2.40 -14.77 -1.14
N GLY A 683 -2.83 -13.70 -1.79
CA GLY A 683 -1.92 -12.73 -2.41
C GLY A 683 -1.02 -12.02 -1.41
N GLY A 684 -1.54 -11.70 -0.21
CA GLY A 684 -0.72 -11.18 0.88
C GLY A 684 0.33 -12.17 1.37
N ALA A 685 -0.07 -13.41 1.58
CA ALA A 685 0.85 -14.47 2.02
C ALA A 685 1.98 -14.73 1.02
N ILE A 686 1.68 -14.78 -0.28
CA ILE A 686 2.70 -14.97 -1.33
C ILE A 686 3.73 -13.83 -1.31
N MET A 687 3.29 -12.58 -1.22
CA MET A 687 4.21 -11.44 -1.08
C MET A 687 5.01 -11.52 0.24
N GLY A 688 4.39 -12.01 1.32
CA GLY A 688 5.06 -12.25 2.60
C GLY A 688 6.17 -13.30 2.51
N ILE A 689 5.96 -14.38 1.76
CA ILE A 689 6.99 -15.41 1.49
C ILE A 689 8.21 -14.76 0.82
N GLY A 690 7.98 -13.96 -0.23
CA GLY A 690 9.06 -13.23 -0.90
C GLY A 690 9.84 -12.29 0.02
N MET A 691 9.10 -11.47 0.79
CA MET A 691 9.69 -10.58 1.79
C MET A 691 10.52 -11.31 2.85
N ALA A 692 10.11 -12.52 3.25
CA ALA A 692 10.79 -13.29 4.28
C ALA A 692 12.09 -13.92 3.79
N THR A 693 12.20 -14.34 2.51
CA THR A 693 13.22 -15.32 2.08
C THR A 693 13.96 -15.01 0.77
N SER A 694 13.48 -14.09 -0.08
CA SER A 694 14.09 -13.90 -1.40
C SER A 694 14.21 -12.45 -1.87
N GLU A 695 13.22 -11.61 -1.59
CA GLU A 695 13.14 -10.27 -2.17
C GLU A 695 13.99 -9.26 -1.40
N LYS A 696 15.01 -8.74 -2.05
CA LYS A 696 15.80 -7.59 -1.57
C LYS A 696 16.36 -6.81 -2.75
N THR A 697 16.61 -5.50 -2.58
CA THR A 697 17.43 -4.73 -3.50
C THR A 697 18.91 -4.85 -3.09
N VAL A 698 19.79 -5.00 -4.07
CA VAL A 698 21.25 -5.11 -3.86
C VAL A 698 21.95 -4.02 -4.64
N TYR A 699 22.87 -3.33 -3.99
CA TYR A 699 23.67 -2.25 -4.58
C TYR A 699 25.15 -2.56 -4.40
N ASP A 700 25.93 -2.26 -5.44
CA ASP A 700 27.39 -2.25 -5.33
C ASP A 700 27.81 -1.00 -4.53
N PRO A 701 28.45 -1.17 -3.37
CA PRO A 701 28.85 -0.03 -2.54
C PRO A 701 29.98 0.82 -3.16
N GLN A 702 30.71 0.32 -4.16
CA GLN A 702 31.81 1.05 -4.79
C GLN A 702 31.29 2.04 -5.85
N ASN A 703 30.25 1.70 -6.58
CA ASN A 703 29.74 2.52 -7.69
C ASN A 703 28.26 2.93 -7.52
N GLY A 704 27.55 2.46 -6.48
CA GLY A 704 26.15 2.81 -6.22
C GLY A 704 25.16 2.22 -7.24
N LEU A 705 25.57 1.27 -8.09
CA LEU A 705 24.71 0.68 -9.11
C LEU A 705 23.88 -0.47 -8.53
N PRO A 706 22.61 -0.61 -8.92
CA PRO A 706 21.79 -1.75 -8.51
C PRO A 706 22.23 -3.01 -9.27
N ALA A 707 22.29 -4.13 -8.54
CA ALA A 707 22.66 -5.44 -9.09
C ALA A 707 21.44 -6.24 -9.60
N ASN A 708 20.21 -5.85 -9.21
CA ASN A 708 19.00 -6.62 -9.51
C ASN A 708 17.84 -5.72 -9.95
N VAL A 709 17.72 -5.51 -11.25
CA VAL A 709 16.74 -4.65 -11.92
C VAL A 709 15.76 -5.45 -12.78
N GLY A 710 15.41 -6.66 -12.37
CA GLY A 710 14.47 -7.51 -13.09
C GLY A 710 13.84 -8.56 -12.19
N LEU A 711 12.74 -9.17 -12.63
CA LEU A 711 12.03 -10.20 -11.86
C LEU A 711 12.90 -11.43 -11.58
N TYR A 712 13.76 -11.80 -12.54
CA TYR A 712 14.67 -12.95 -12.38
C TYR A 712 15.68 -12.73 -11.27
N GLN A 713 16.27 -11.54 -11.17
CA GLN A 713 17.28 -11.22 -10.16
C GLN A 713 16.64 -10.90 -8.79
N SER A 714 15.45 -10.30 -8.77
CA SER A 714 14.77 -9.92 -7.53
C SER A 714 13.99 -11.06 -6.89
N LYS A 715 13.74 -12.13 -7.65
CA LYS A 715 13.16 -13.39 -7.15
C LYS A 715 11.84 -13.25 -6.39
N PRO A 716 10.80 -12.56 -6.92
CA PRO A 716 9.48 -12.70 -6.34
C PRO A 716 9.03 -14.17 -6.39
N PRO A 717 8.24 -14.67 -5.40
CA PRO A 717 7.81 -16.05 -5.35
C PRO A 717 7.10 -16.50 -6.64
N SER A 718 7.42 -17.69 -7.09
CA SER A 718 6.74 -18.39 -8.18
C SER A 718 5.70 -19.37 -7.65
N ILE A 719 4.98 -20.03 -8.55
CA ILE A 719 4.04 -21.11 -8.19
C ILE A 719 4.72 -22.28 -7.47
N LEU A 720 6.02 -22.44 -7.62
CA LEU A 720 6.81 -23.52 -6.99
C LEU A 720 7.23 -23.19 -5.55
N ASP A 721 7.10 -21.93 -5.13
CA ASP A 721 7.54 -21.47 -3.82
C ASP A 721 6.37 -21.40 -2.79
N VAL A 722 5.15 -21.74 -3.22
CA VAL A 722 3.96 -21.69 -2.38
C VAL A 722 3.39 -23.08 -2.15
N PRO A 723 2.72 -23.33 -1.01
CA PRO A 723 2.09 -24.63 -0.76
C PRO A 723 0.96 -24.90 -1.75
N SER A 724 0.70 -26.16 -2.04
CA SER A 724 -0.40 -26.59 -2.92
C SER A 724 -1.78 -26.18 -2.37
N GLU A 725 -1.91 -26.07 -1.06
CA GLU A 725 -3.12 -25.62 -0.37
C GLU A 725 -2.78 -24.51 0.63
N MET A 726 -3.53 -23.40 0.52
CA MET A 726 -3.50 -22.29 1.47
C MET A 726 -4.89 -22.13 2.07
N ILE A 727 -5.03 -22.37 3.36
CA ILE A 727 -6.30 -22.23 4.06
C ILE A 727 -6.48 -20.76 4.49
N THR A 728 -7.64 -20.21 4.16
CA THR A 728 -8.00 -18.83 4.47
C THR A 728 -9.29 -18.79 5.29
N GLN A 729 -9.36 -17.89 6.26
CA GLN A 729 -10.55 -17.69 7.07
C GLN A 729 -10.61 -16.25 7.63
N ALA A 730 -11.79 -15.89 8.16
CA ALA A 730 -12.00 -14.61 8.84
C ALA A 730 -12.71 -14.86 10.17
N VAL A 731 -12.49 -13.95 11.12
CA VAL A 731 -13.23 -13.94 12.40
C VAL A 731 -14.69 -13.54 12.16
N ASP A 732 -14.95 -12.68 11.16
CA ASP A 732 -16.29 -12.24 10.72
C ASP A 732 -17.13 -11.62 11.86
N GLN A 733 -16.51 -10.76 12.66
CA GLN A 733 -17.16 -10.01 13.73
C GLN A 733 -17.25 -8.52 13.36
N PRO A 734 -18.43 -7.87 13.48
CA PRO A 734 -18.62 -6.51 12.99
C PRO A 734 -17.84 -5.47 13.78
N ASP A 735 -17.29 -4.48 13.08
CA ASP A 735 -16.74 -3.27 13.67
C ASP A 735 -17.86 -2.26 13.98
N PRO A 736 -17.94 -1.73 15.22
CA PRO A 736 -19.04 -0.85 15.64
C PRO A 736 -19.04 0.52 14.98
N GLN A 737 -17.92 0.95 14.37
CA GLN A 737 -17.80 2.26 13.70
C GLN A 737 -18.14 2.20 12.21
N ASN A 738 -18.55 1.04 11.69
CA ASN A 738 -18.96 0.88 10.29
C ASN A 738 -20.41 0.42 10.20
N PRO A 739 -21.26 1.04 9.35
CA PRO A 739 -22.72 0.74 9.29
C PRO A 739 -23.03 -0.71 8.88
N VAL A 740 -22.10 -1.40 8.23
CA VAL A 740 -22.21 -2.81 7.87
C VAL A 740 -21.17 -3.68 8.60
N GLY A 741 -20.41 -3.09 9.52
CA GLY A 741 -19.44 -3.79 10.35
C GLY A 741 -18.12 -4.10 9.65
N ALA A 742 -17.85 -3.59 8.44
CA ALA A 742 -16.65 -3.94 7.68
C ALA A 742 -15.40 -3.16 8.14
N LYS A 743 -14.24 -3.81 8.12
CA LYS A 743 -12.90 -3.20 8.13
C LYS A 743 -12.15 -3.57 6.85
N GLY A 744 -11.10 -2.83 6.49
CA GLY A 744 -10.20 -3.27 5.44
C GLY A 744 -9.19 -4.32 5.94
N ILE A 745 -8.48 -5.00 5.02
CA ILE A 745 -7.57 -6.11 5.42
C ILE A 745 -6.38 -6.30 4.46
N GLY A 746 -6.23 -5.49 3.43
CA GLY A 746 -5.26 -5.77 2.35
C GLY A 746 -3.81 -5.99 2.79
N GLU A 747 -3.32 -5.31 3.81
CA GLU A 747 -1.89 -5.14 4.10
C GLU A 747 -1.33 -6.06 5.19
N PRO A 748 -1.98 -6.31 6.33
CA PRO A 748 -1.38 -7.14 7.39
C PRO A 748 -1.22 -8.61 7.00
N LEU A 749 -1.93 -9.06 5.97
CA LEU A 749 -1.83 -10.42 5.44
C LEU A 749 -0.44 -10.77 4.90
N MET A 750 0.31 -9.76 4.43
CA MET A 750 1.71 -9.93 4.04
C MET A 750 2.62 -10.09 5.27
N GLY A 751 2.42 -9.26 6.29
CA GLY A 751 3.24 -9.25 7.49
C GLY A 751 3.09 -10.51 8.33
N CYS A 752 1.86 -11.01 8.53
CA CYS A 752 1.64 -12.23 9.32
C CYS A 752 2.21 -13.47 8.64
N ALA A 753 2.17 -13.56 7.31
CA ALA A 753 2.78 -14.68 6.59
C ALA A 753 4.30 -14.59 6.58
N ALA A 754 4.87 -13.40 6.34
CA ALA A 754 6.31 -13.18 6.37
C ALA A 754 6.89 -13.54 7.74
N SER A 755 6.32 -13.03 8.80
CA SER A 755 6.80 -13.28 10.17
C SER A 755 6.59 -14.73 10.60
N ALA A 756 5.49 -15.39 10.20
CA ALA A 756 5.30 -16.81 10.43
C ALA A 756 6.41 -17.64 9.77
N LEU A 757 6.80 -17.31 8.52
CA LEU A 757 7.86 -18.02 7.82
C LEU A 757 9.24 -17.80 8.47
N VAL A 758 9.54 -16.57 8.88
CA VAL A 758 10.77 -16.24 9.64
C VAL A 758 10.82 -17.04 10.95
N CYS A 759 9.71 -17.12 11.70
CA CYS A 759 9.60 -17.93 12.91
C CYS A 759 9.80 -19.42 12.63
N ALA A 760 9.23 -19.94 11.53
CA ALA A 760 9.39 -21.36 11.17
C ALA A 760 10.83 -21.71 10.80
N ILE A 761 11.54 -20.84 10.07
CA ILE A 761 12.97 -21.01 9.76
C ILE A 761 13.79 -20.97 11.06
N SER A 762 13.55 -19.99 11.92
CA SER A 762 14.20 -19.90 13.24
C SER A 762 13.95 -21.15 14.08
N ASP A 763 12.73 -21.67 14.09
CA ASP A 763 12.35 -22.89 14.81
C ASP A 763 13.09 -24.12 14.28
N ALA A 764 13.14 -24.32 12.96
CA ALA A 764 13.89 -25.41 12.33
C ALA A 764 15.40 -25.34 12.64
N MET A 765 15.92 -24.14 12.89
CA MET A 765 17.30 -23.86 13.31
C MET A 765 17.50 -23.90 14.84
N GLY A 766 16.55 -24.47 15.60
CA GLY A 766 16.62 -24.60 17.06
C GLY A 766 16.44 -23.28 17.82
N GLY A 767 15.79 -22.30 17.22
CA GLY A 767 15.54 -20.96 17.77
C GLY A 767 16.65 -19.95 17.44
N HIS A 768 17.42 -20.19 16.39
CA HIS A 768 18.44 -19.24 15.92
C HIS A 768 17.76 -17.94 15.44
N TYR A 769 18.17 -16.82 16.00
CA TYR A 769 17.69 -15.50 15.59
C TYR A 769 18.53 -14.93 14.47
N PHE A 770 17.90 -14.68 13.30
CA PHE A 770 18.54 -13.99 12.19
C PHE A 770 18.34 -12.48 12.35
N HIS A 771 19.44 -11.75 12.46
CA HIS A 771 19.44 -10.29 12.65
C HIS A 771 19.10 -9.52 11.36
N ARG A 772 18.92 -10.22 10.26
CA ARG A 772 18.65 -9.65 8.93
C ARG A 772 17.48 -10.36 8.26
N ASN A 773 16.63 -9.55 7.62
CA ASN A 773 15.55 -10.03 6.75
C ASN A 773 15.71 -9.42 5.34
N PRO A 774 15.51 -10.17 4.23
CA PRO A 774 15.10 -11.60 4.17
C PRO A 774 16.19 -12.57 4.65
N ILE A 775 15.74 -13.76 5.09
CA ILE A 775 16.64 -14.87 5.42
C ILE A 775 16.99 -15.62 4.13
N MET A 776 18.21 -15.44 3.67
CA MET A 776 18.70 -16.05 2.44
C MET A 776 19.28 -17.45 2.68
N PRO A 777 19.35 -18.34 1.66
CA PRO A 777 19.88 -19.70 1.82
C PRO A 777 21.30 -19.78 2.39
N ASP A 778 22.20 -18.90 1.98
CA ASP A 778 23.58 -18.82 2.51
C ASP A 778 23.61 -18.51 4.01
N MET A 779 22.68 -17.69 4.50
CA MET A 779 22.57 -17.39 5.94
C MET A 779 22.21 -18.63 6.75
N VAL A 780 21.31 -19.46 6.24
CA VAL A 780 20.92 -20.74 6.85
C VAL A 780 22.10 -21.70 6.86
N ILE A 781 22.78 -21.87 5.72
CA ILE A 781 23.94 -22.76 5.58
C ILE A 781 25.05 -22.34 6.54
N ASN A 782 25.42 -21.07 6.56
CA ASN A 782 26.48 -20.56 7.43
C ASN A 782 26.12 -20.75 8.91
N ALA A 783 24.88 -20.43 9.30
CA ALA A 783 24.42 -20.62 10.68
C ALA A 783 24.41 -22.12 11.08
N ALA A 784 23.93 -23.01 10.18
CA ALA A 784 23.92 -24.45 10.44
C ALA A 784 25.33 -25.04 10.58
N ALA A 785 26.31 -24.53 9.81
CA ALA A 785 27.72 -24.95 9.84
C ALA A 785 28.52 -24.22 10.93
N GLY A 786 27.97 -23.30 11.69
CA GLY A 786 28.70 -22.49 12.67
C GLY A 786 29.74 -21.56 12.04
N GLN A 787 29.52 -21.17 10.77
CA GLN A 787 30.40 -20.27 10.04
C GLN A 787 29.93 -18.80 10.17
N PRO A 788 30.85 -17.83 10.05
CA PRO A 788 30.52 -16.41 9.98
C PRO A 788 29.58 -16.13 8.80
N GLN A 789 28.68 -15.14 8.96
CA GLN A 789 27.85 -14.68 7.87
C GLN A 789 28.67 -13.91 6.82
N SER A 790 28.23 -13.95 5.55
CA SER A 790 28.92 -13.32 4.42
C SER A 790 28.75 -11.81 4.32
N TYR A 791 27.91 -11.20 5.17
CA TYR A 791 27.56 -9.79 5.15
C TYR A 791 28.00 -9.06 6.42
N LYS A 792 28.17 -7.73 6.33
CA LYS A 792 28.34 -6.87 7.50
C LYS A 792 27.00 -6.70 8.19
N ARG A 793 26.96 -6.94 9.51
CA ARG A 793 25.72 -7.07 10.29
C ARG A 793 24.72 -5.94 10.12
N LEU A 794 25.19 -4.68 10.11
CA LEU A 794 24.32 -3.50 10.06
C LEU A 794 24.12 -2.92 8.66
N GLN A 795 24.87 -3.32 7.66
CA GLN A 795 24.81 -2.76 6.32
C GLN A 795 23.49 -3.12 5.61
N VAL A 796 22.79 -2.12 5.05
CA VAL A 796 21.51 -2.30 4.34
C VAL A 796 21.75 -2.58 2.86
N ASN A 797 20.96 -3.49 2.27
CA ASN A 797 20.87 -3.72 0.80
C ASN A 797 22.20 -4.03 0.10
N THR A 798 23.11 -4.62 0.79
CA THR A 798 24.30 -5.27 0.24
C THR A 798 24.20 -6.77 0.45
N GLN A 799 25.17 -7.53 -0.05
CA GLN A 799 25.15 -9.00 0.04
C GLN A 799 24.81 -9.51 1.40
#